data_9cbe103a9f6d9e79a5c0321bca387bd8
#
_entry.id   9cbe103a9f6d9e79a5c0321bca387bd8
#
_cell.length_a   1.000
_cell.length_b   1.000
_cell.length_c   1.000
_cell.angle_alpha   90.00
_cell.angle_beta   90.00
_cell.angle_gamma   90.00
#
_symmetry.space_group_name_H-M   'P 1'
#
loop_
_entity.id
_entity.type
_entity.pdbx_description
1 polymer ?
#
loop_
_entity_poly.entity_id
_entity_poly.type
_entity_poly.pdbx_seq_one_letter_code
_entity_poly.pdbx_strand_id
1 'polypeptide(L)'
;MPIHPIWPFALALVAGALTVASAARAQTPPTPTLPPVVVESGRGIDERRRTEEEAREELRRVPGGTDVVGEQKIEESRAANLKDALDFVPGVLIQPRFGAADESQISIRGSGLRNNFHLRGVTVLIDGFPYGNADGFADFESLELLTTKRLEVYKGANALRFGGYTLGGAINYVSKTGYDAGLIELRSEAGSFGFLKNYLGTGQVYGPFDLYVGLSDTELDGFRQHGEQVRRRAFASFGYRLSGGTTVRLDLGYVRSDENLPGALTQQEMDRNPRQRNPVNAPFKEGRDYDYTRGALTIRTPLGDNQALEWYTQLNYQDLNHPLSFAVINDTTYSYGTELRYVLTAPLFGMANRFTAGLQYLGTRQVDDNFANVNGNRGAKTKGQINIANTVAAYAEDQLDLTKTFSAIAGGRAVYTTREVRDHFLSDGNQSDAVDFTAVSPRAGFVWTVAPTVQVFGNASHAYEPPALLEITAPGQLAGNLGQLGAQKSWQFEVGTRGHAGQRLAWDVSVYDIELWDEIQNVNVQPFPGATFTIPRFRNIDRSRHTGVEVGLDLLLVKDVLSRMGLGRTGDTLRARGAYTWSRFKFVDDVNFGDNDLPGAPPHFVQAELRYDHGGGFWVAPGLDIVPQGYFVNSGNNVRNHAYTLVNLRTGFEHKPTGLGVFFEARNLTDQTYAAAVATDDANRRFFFPGDGRSFYGGISWRFR
;
A
#
# COMPACT_ATOMS: atom_id res chain seq x y z
N MET A 1 -21.04 26.66 -4.91
CA MET A 1 -19.87 26.40 -4.05
C MET A 1 -18.80 27.43 -4.38
N PRO A 2 -18.21 28.16 -3.44
CA PRO A 2 -17.16 29.11 -3.79
C PRO A 2 -15.87 28.35 -4.06
N ILE A 3 -15.35 28.50 -5.26
CA ILE A 3 -14.05 27.99 -5.70
C ILE A 3 -13.00 28.88 -5.00
N HIS A 4 -12.35 28.38 -3.96
CA HIS A 4 -11.17 29.05 -3.41
C HIS A 4 -9.95 28.71 -4.28
N PRO A 5 -9.24 29.72 -4.82
CA PRO A 5 -8.13 29.51 -5.74
C PRO A 5 -6.87 29.11 -4.97
N ILE A 6 -6.56 27.83 -4.92
CA ILE A 6 -5.26 27.30 -4.41
C ILE A 6 -4.16 27.36 -5.49
N TRP A 7 -4.55 27.60 -6.74
CA TRP A 7 -3.64 27.69 -7.90
C TRP A 7 -2.51 28.73 -7.81
N PRO A 8 -2.65 29.90 -7.13
CA PRO A 8 -1.56 30.86 -7.11
C PRO A 8 -0.30 30.38 -6.34
N PHE A 9 -0.43 29.50 -5.36
CA PHE A 9 0.74 28.99 -4.60
C PHE A 9 1.50 27.89 -5.36
N ALA A 10 0.82 27.00 -6.05
CA ALA A 10 1.46 25.95 -6.85
C ALA A 10 2.16 26.52 -8.09
N LEU A 11 1.54 27.49 -8.77
CA LEU A 11 2.17 28.20 -9.87
C LEU A 11 3.35 29.08 -9.44
N ALA A 12 3.31 29.66 -8.24
CA ALA A 12 4.42 30.45 -7.71
C ALA A 12 5.66 29.59 -7.37
N LEU A 13 5.48 28.35 -6.90
CA LEU A 13 6.58 27.41 -6.68
C LEU A 13 7.21 26.92 -8.00
N VAL A 14 6.40 26.65 -9.01
CA VAL A 14 6.90 26.26 -10.35
C VAL A 14 7.54 27.45 -11.06
N ALA A 15 6.97 28.65 -10.95
CA ALA A 15 7.56 29.88 -11.52
C ALA A 15 8.88 30.25 -10.79
N GLY A 16 8.96 30.05 -9.49
CA GLY A 16 10.18 30.24 -8.71
C GLY A 16 11.31 29.29 -9.12
N ALA A 17 11.00 28.03 -9.40
CA ALA A 17 11.96 27.04 -9.87
C ALA A 17 12.46 27.34 -11.30
N LEU A 18 11.57 27.83 -12.18
CA LEU A 18 11.90 28.23 -13.55
C LEU A 18 12.73 29.51 -13.61
N THR A 19 12.51 30.48 -12.70
CA THR A 19 13.30 31.71 -12.64
C THR A 19 14.73 31.50 -12.12
N VAL A 20 14.93 30.56 -11.18
CA VAL A 20 16.27 30.16 -10.73
C VAL A 20 17.02 29.45 -11.84
N ALA A 21 16.35 28.64 -12.67
CA ALA A 21 16.96 27.99 -13.82
C ALA A 21 17.40 28.99 -14.92
N SER A 22 16.70 30.11 -15.08
CA SER A 22 17.03 31.15 -16.07
C SER A 22 18.25 31.99 -15.67
N ALA A 23 18.48 32.19 -14.37
CA ALA A 23 19.66 32.95 -13.90
C ALA A 23 20.97 32.16 -13.97
N ALA A 24 20.92 30.82 -13.99
CA ALA A 24 22.10 29.95 -14.08
C ALA A 24 22.63 29.77 -15.51
N ARG A 25 21.96 30.30 -16.54
CA ARG A 25 22.30 30.10 -17.97
C ARG A 25 23.39 31.04 -18.51
N ALA A 26 24.01 31.89 -17.70
CA ALA A 26 25.00 32.87 -18.14
C ALA A 26 26.46 32.36 -18.16
N GLN A 27 26.70 31.08 -17.90
CA GLN A 27 28.03 30.47 -18.06
C GLN A 27 27.93 29.25 -18.97
N THR A 28 28.66 29.24 -20.06
CA THR A 28 28.81 28.11 -20.98
C THR A 28 29.27 26.87 -20.20
N PRO A 29 28.47 25.81 -20.09
CA PRO A 29 28.91 24.60 -19.37
C PRO A 29 29.88 23.80 -20.26
N PRO A 30 30.93 23.17 -19.69
CA PRO A 30 31.62 22.08 -20.34
C PRO A 30 30.61 20.95 -20.57
N THR A 31 30.76 20.24 -21.69
CA THR A 31 30.00 19.07 -22.08
C THR A 31 29.78 18.16 -20.85
N PRO A 32 28.53 17.82 -20.46
CA PRO A 32 28.35 16.95 -19.31
C PRO A 32 28.82 15.54 -19.66
N THR A 33 30.02 15.21 -19.30
CA THR A 33 30.38 13.84 -19.05
C THR A 33 29.64 13.43 -17.78
N LEU A 34 28.69 12.47 -17.89
CA LEU A 34 28.12 11.81 -16.74
C LEU A 34 29.27 11.40 -15.80
N PRO A 35 29.24 11.79 -14.52
CA PRO A 35 30.24 11.30 -13.59
C PRO A 35 30.24 9.77 -13.64
N PRO A 36 31.40 9.10 -13.61
CA PRO A 36 31.45 7.66 -13.54
C PRO A 36 30.58 7.22 -12.36
N VAL A 37 29.70 6.24 -12.58
CA VAL A 37 28.97 5.57 -11.51
C VAL A 37 30.02 4.93 -10.62
N VAL A 38 30.49 5.67 -9.62
CA VAL A 38 31.29 5.11 -8.55
C VAL A 38 30.35 4.24 -7.75
N VAL A 39 30.40 2.95 -7.94
CA VAL A 39 29.83 1.96 -7.02
C VAL A 39 30.62 2.13 -5.72
N GLU A 40 30.14 3.03 -4.86
CA GLU A 40 30.64 3.18 -3.49
C GLU A 40 30.17 1.97 -2.68
N SER A 41 30.90 0.87 -2.81
CA SER A 41 30.77 -0.27 -1.93
C SER A 41 31.09 0.18 -0.50
N GLY A 42 30.06 0.18 0.38
CA GLY A 42 30.22 0.35 1.83
C GLY A 42 29.86 1.69 2.44
N ARG A 43 29.78 2.79 1.72
CA ARG A 43 29.27 4.05 2.28
C ARG A 43 27.76 4.09 2.14
N GLY A 44 27.08 4.16 3.29
CA GLY A 44 25.62 4.14 3.39
C GLY A 44 24.89 4.95 2.33
N ILE A 45 24.50 4.28 1.25
CA ILE A 45 23.74 4.86 0.15
C ILE A 45 22.35 5.22 0.72
N ASP A 46 21.90 6.44 0.45
CA ASP A 46 20.50 6.83 0.65
C ASP A 46 19.62 5.76 -0.06
N GLU A 47 18.77 5.06 0.68
CA GLU A 47 17.97 3.94 0.17
C GLU A 47 17.14 4.35 -1.04
N ARG A 48 16.72 5.61 -1.12
CA ARG A 48 15.99 6.18 -2.26
C ARG A 48 16.83 6.23 -3.53
N ARG A 49 18.16 6.36 -3.42
CA ARG A 49 19.05 6.43 -4.59
C ARG A 49 19.33 5.07 -5.22
N ARG A 50 19.02 3.96 -4.54
CA ARG A 50 19.17 2.63 -5.13
C ARG A 50 18.34 2.51 -6.40
N THR A 51 18.92 1.87 -7.39
CA THR A 51 18.21 1.43 -8.59
C THR A 51 17.21 0.31 -8.21
N GLU A 52 16.32 -0.03 -9.12
CA GLU A 52 15.40 -1.15 -8.92
C GLU A 52 16.14 -2.47 -8.69
N GLU A 53 17.22 -2.71 -9.46
CA GLU A 53 18.02 -3.93 -9.35
C GLU A 53 18.78 -3.99 -8.01
N GLU A 54 19.37 -2.89 -7.58
CA GLU A 54 20.02 -2.80 -6.25
C GLU A 54 19.01 -3.00 -5.11
N ALA A 55 17.79 -2.50 -5.26
CA ALA A 55 16.72 -2.75 -4.29
C ALA A 55 16.30 -4.23 -4.28
N ARG A 56 16.16 -4.86 -5.44
CA ARG A 56 15.89 -6.30 -5.55
C ARG A 56 16.99 -7.13 -4.89
N GLU A 57 18.26 -6.79 -5.11
CA GLU A 57 19.39 -7.49 -4.49
C GLU A 57 19.41 -7.31 -2.96
N GLU A 58 19.06 -6.11 -2.47
CA GLU A 58 18.95 -5.87 -1.04
C GLU A 58 17.81 -6.68 -0.41
N LEU A 59 16.64 -6.74 -1.09
CA LEU A 59 15.52 -7.51 -0.60
C LEU A 59 15.75 -9.04 -0.63
N ARG A 60 16.66 -9.52 -1.45
CA ARG A 60 17.12 -10.92 -1.42
C ARG A 60 17.83 -11.33 -0.12
N ARG A 61 18.26 -10.37 0.70
CA ARG A 61 18.82 -10.63 2.03
C ARG A 61 17.73 -10.86 3.09
N VAL A 62 16.48 -10.53 2.81
CA VAL A 62 15.34 -10.75 3.72
C VAL A 62 14.98 -12.24 3.72
N PRO A 63 14.85 -12.90 4.89
CA PRO A 63 14.54 -14.32 4.98
C PRO A 63 13.05 -14.61 4.81
N GLY A 64 12.39 -14.06 3.78
CA GLY A 64 10.96 -14.20 3.52
C GLY A 64 10.57 -13.64 2.17
N GLY A 65 9.29 -13.77 1.84
CA GLY A 65 8.70 -13.26 0.60
C GLY A 65 8.83 -11.73 0.51
N THR A 66 9.42 -11.27 -0.59
CA THR A 66 9.57 -9.83 -0.90
C THR A 66 9.38 -9.59 -2.38
N ASP A 67 8.96 -8.37 -2.75
CA ASP A 67 8.86 -7.98 -4.15
C ASP A 67 9.24 -6.51 -4.35
N VAL A 68 9.66 -6.15 -5.57
CA VAL A 68 9.95 -4.78 -5.98
C VAL A 68 9.21 -4.49 -7.27
N VAL A 69 8.39 -3.45 -7.25
CA VAL A 69 7.69 -2.94 -8.44
C VAL A 69 8.31 -1.60 -8.82
N GLY A 70 8.99 -1.57 -9.96
CA GLY A 70 9.66 -0.38 -10.46
C GLY A 70 8.74 0.62 -11.15
N GLU A 71 9.26 1.83 -11.38
CA GLU A 71 8.57 2.94 -12.02
C GLU A 71 7.97 2.57 -13.39
N GLN A 72 8.72 1.84 -14.23
CA GLN A 72 8.26 1.46 -15.57
C GLN A 72 6.92 0.71 -15.52
N LYS A 73 6.74 -0.24 -14.59
CA LYS A 73 5.47 -0.97 -14.46
C LYS A 73 4.31 -0.07 -14.04
N ILE A 74 4.57 0.92 -13.18
CA ILE A 74 3.57 1.91 -12.78
C ILE A 74 3.16 2.75 -13.98
N GLU A 75 4.11 3.18 -14.80
CA GLU A 75 3.88 4.06 -15.95
C GLU A 75 3.23 3.35 -17.15
N GLU A 76 3.32 2.02 -17.26
CA GLU A 76 2.68 1.23 -18.31
C GLU A 76 1.17 0.98 -18.09
N SER A 77 0.58 1.57 -17.05
CA SER A 77 -0.86 1.47 -16.72
C SER A 77 -1.44 2.84 -16.40
N ARG A 78 -2.73 2.93 -16.19
CA ARG A 78 -3.41 4.18 -15.79
C ARG A 78 -2.97 4.73 -14.42
N ALA A 79 -2.22 3.98 -13.63
CA ALA A 79 -1.69 4.37 -12.32
C ALA A 79 -2.73 5.06 -11.40
N ALA A 80 -3.98 4.60 -11.41
CA ALA A 80 -5.08 5.22 -10.68
C ALA A 80 -5.10 4.80 -9.21
N ASN A 81 -4.92 3.53 -8.92
CA ASN A 81 -4.94 2.97 -7.58
C ASN A 81 -3.82 1.91 -7.39
N LEU A 82 -3.68 1.44 -6.16
CA LEU A 82 -2.59 0.52 -5.78
C LEU A 82 -2.66 -0.84 -6.49
N LYS A 83 -3.87 -1.31 -6.91
CA LYS A 83 -4.00 -2.53 -7.71
C LYS A 83 -3.24 -2.40 -9.04
N ASP A 84 -3.31 -1.25 -9.70
CA ASP A 84 -2.65 -1.03 -10.97
C ASP A 84 -1.13 -1.23 -10.89
N ALA A 85 -0.53 -0.88 -9.75
CA ALA A 85 0.89 -1.07 -9.50
C ALA A 85 1.26 -2.48 -9.01
N LEU A 86 0.47 -3.05 -8.08
CA LEU A 86 0.80 -4.31 -7.39
C LEU A 86 0.20 -5.57 -8.03
N ASP A 87 -0.46 -5.46 -9.18
CA ASP A 87 -0.82 -6.64 -9.97
C ASP A 87 0.43 -7.49 -10.26
N PHE A 88 0.28 -8.82 -10.21
CA PHE A 88 1.34 -9.81 -10.32
C PHE A 88 2.33 -9.88 -9.15
N VAL A 89 2.00 -9.31 -7.98
CA VAL A 89 2.73 -9.57 -6.74
C VAL A 89 2.02 -10.71 -5.99
N PRO A 90 2.59 -11.93 -5.95
CA PRO A 90 1.93 -13.08 -5.33
C PRO A 90 1.68 -12.84 -3.85
N GLY A 91 0.53 -13.28 -3.32
CA GLY A 91 0.17 -13.12 -1.91
C GLY A 91 -0.36 -11.74 -1.52
N VAL A 92 -0.37 -10.77 -2.45
CA VAL A 92 -0.98 -9.45 -2.26
C VAL A 92 -2.32 -9.42 -2.98
N LEU A 93 -3.40 -9.26 -2.22
CA LEU A 93 -4.75 -9.13 -2.76
C LEU A 93 -5.23 -7.70 -2.57
N ILE A 94 -5.46 -7.00 -3.68
CA ILE A 94 -6.04 -5.66 -3.69
C ILE A 94 -7.39 -5.73 -4.38
N GLN A 95 -8.42 -5.33 -3.65
CA GLN A 95 -9.80 -5.37 -4.08
C GLN A 95 -10.37 -3.94 -4.14
N PRO A 96 -10.38 -3.30 -5.32
CA PRO A 96 -10.97 -1.97 -5.49
C PRO A 96 -12.47 -2.01 -5.21
N ARG A 97 -12.95 -1.17 -4.31
CA ARG A 97 -14.37 -1.09 -3.97
C ARG A 97 -15.19 -0.30 -5.00
N PHE A 98 -14.55 0.68 -5.63
CA PHE A 98 -15.21 1.64 -6.53
C PHE A 98 -14.44 1.84 -7.85
N GLY A 99 -13.84 0.76 -8.37
CA GLY A 99 -13.19 0.75 -9.68
C GLY A 99 -11.87 1.53 -9.72
N ALA A 100 -11.81 2.55 -10.60
CA ALA A 100 -10.64 3.43 -10.70
C ALA A 100 -10.57 4.45 -9.57
N ALA A 101 -11.67 4.71 -8.88
CA ALA A 101 -11.66 5.43 -7.62
C ALA A 101 -10.90 4.63 -6.57
N ASP A 102 -10.48 5.31 -5.54
CA ASP A 102 -9.76 4.69 -4.45
C ASP A 102 -10.68 3.95 -3.44
N GLU A 103 -10.24 3.72 -2.24
CA GLU A 103 -10.83 2.85 -1.23
C GLU A 103 -10.72 1.36 -1.59
N SER A 104 -9.52 0.91 -1.89
CA SER A 104 -9.22 -0.51 -2.05
C SER A 104 -9.08 -1.20 -0.70
N GLN A 105 -9.58 -2.43 -0.61
CA GLN A 105 -9.17 -3.34 0.47
C GLN A 105 -7.81 -3.94 0.11
N ILE A 106 -6.90 -3.95 1.08
CA ILE A 106 -5.56 -4.54 0.92
C ILE A 106 -5.44 -5.70 1.90
N SER A 107 -5.07 -6.85 1.38
CA SER A 107 -4.74 -8.01 2.19
C SER A 107 -3.43 -8.63 1.76
N ILE A 108 -2.60 -8.96 2.73
CA ILE A 108 -1.43 -9.81 2.55
C ILE A 108 -1.58 -11.00 3.51
N ARG A 109 -1.61 -12.23 2.95
CA ARG A 109 -1.74 -13.48 3.73
C ARG A 109 -2.95 -13.51 4.68
N GLY A 110 -4.06 -12.88 4.26
CA GLY A 110 -5.32 -12.87 5.01
C GLY A 110 -5.48 -11.73 6.02
N SER A 111 -4.43 -10.96 6.30
CA SER A 111 -4.58 -9.75 7.11
C SER A 111 -5.34 -8.67 6.35
N GLY A 112 -6.26 -7.96 7.00
CA GLY A 112 -7.02 -6.87 6.42
C GLY A 112 -8.30 -7.25 5.67
N LEU A 113 -8.60 -8.53 5.47
CA LEU A 113 -9.75 -9.00 4.67
C LEU A 113 -11.11 -8.54 5.15
N ARG A 114 -11.28 -8.31 6.45
CA ARG A 114 -12.58 -8.00 7.07
C ARG A 114 -12.79 -6.54 7.38
N ASN A 115 -11.78 -5.72 7.16
CA ASN A 115 -11.87 -4.28 7.36
C ASN A 115 -12.11 -3.59 6.02
N ASN A 116 -13.32 -3.12 5.80
CA ASN A 116 -13.73 -2.54 4.51
C ASN A 116 -12.97 -1.25 4.15
N PHE A 117 -12.31 -0.59 5.13
CA PHE A 117 -11.69 0.72 4.95
C PHE A 117 -10.50 0.99 5.89
N HIS A 118 -9.94 -0.07 6.52
CA HIS A 118 -8.77 0.07 7.39
C HIS A 118 -7.72 -0.93 6.99
N LEU A 119 -6.46 -0.48 7.02
CA LEU A 119 -5.33 -1.37 6.99
C LEU A 119 -5.25 -2.11 8.33
N ARG A 120 -5.38 -3.44 8.29
CA ARG A 120 -5.16 -4.30 9.44
C ARG A 120 -4.08 -5.29 9.09
N GLY A 121 -3.01 -5.30 9.88
CA GLY A 121 -1.88 -6.19 9.65
C GLY A 121 -1.02 -5.88 8.43
N VAL A 122 -1.27 -4.77 7.74
CA VAL A 122 -0.44 -4.29 6.64
C VAL A 122 -0.02 -2.86 6.94
N THR A 123 1.28 -2.62 7.08
CA THR A 123 1.81 -1.28 7.29
C THR A 123 2.19 -0.63 5.97
N VAL A 124 1.67 0.56 5.71
CA VAL A 124 2.16 1.41 4.63
C VAL A 124 3.34 2.23 5.13
N LEU A 125 4.40 2.26 4.34
CA LEU A 125 5.61 3.01 4.61
C LEU A 125 5.85 4.04 3.50
N ILE A 126 6.43 5.17 3.86
CA ILE A 126 7.08 6.08 2.92
C ILE A 126 8.55 6.15 3.29
N ASP A 127 9.40 5.78 2.35
CA ASP A 127 10.86 5.83 2.50
C ASP A 127 11.39 5.06 3.73
N GLY A 128 10.72 3.92 4.04
CA GLY A 128 11.09 3.03 5.14
C GLY A 128 10.57 3.45 6.51
N PHE A 129 9.65 4.43 6.58
CA PHE A 129 9.05 4.91 7.82
C PHE A 129 7.53 4.76 7.79
N PRO A 130 6.86 4.33 8.89
CA PRO A 130 5.41 4.16 8.95
C PRO A 130 4.64 5.43 8.59
N TYR A 131 3.72 5.29 7.64
CA TYR A 131 2.80 6.32 7.20
C TYR A 131 1.43 6.12 7.89
N GLY A 132 0.82 7.21 8.35
CA GLY A 132 -0.48 7.18 9.02
C GLY A 132 -0.41 7.35 10.53
N ASN A 133 -1.39 6.80 11.20
CA ASN A 133 -1.66 6.99 12.62
C ASN A 133 -0.87 6.01 13.51
N ALA A 134 -0.69 6.37 14.79
CA ALA A 134 -0.01 5.54 15.78
C ALA A 134 -0.76 4.23 16.11
N ASP A 135 -2.02 4.11 15.72
CA ASP A 135 -2.86 2.91 15.87
C ASP A 135 -2.89 2.01 14.63
N GLY A 136 -2.11 2.35 13.60
CA GLY A 136 -1.97 1.58 12.37
C GLY A 136 -2.92 1.98 11.24
N PHE A 137 -3.84 2.91 11.47
CA PHE A 137 -4.68 3.44 10.40
C PHE A 137 -3.87 4.29 9.42
N ALA A 138 -4.11 4.15 8.12
CA ALA A 138 -3.49 4.98 7.10
C ALA A 138 -4.40 5.16 5.88
N ASP A 139 -4.54 6.40 5.43
CA ASP A 139 -5.18 6.77 4.16
C ASP A 139 -4.17 6.65 3.01
N PHE A 140 -3.86 5.42 2.60
CA PHE A 140 -2.89 5.16 1.55
C PHE A 140 -3.34 5.67 0.17
N GLU A 141 -4.61 5.96 0.00
CA GLU A 141 -5.18 6.61 -1.19
C GLU A 141 -4.66 8.04 -1.38
N SER A 142 -4.17 8.68 -0.33
CA SER A 142 -3.53 9.99 -0.41
C SER A 142 -2.21 9.96 -1.20
N LEU A 143 -1.61 8.77 -1.36
CA LEU A 143 -0.31 8.61 -2.02
C LEU A 143 -0.45 8.63 -3.54
N GLU A 144 0.47 9.33 -4.23
CA GLU A 144 0.51 9.41 -5.68
C GLU A 144 1.54 8.43 -6.25
N LEU A 145 1.09 7.46 -7.04
CA LEU A 145 1.96 6.46 -7.64
C LEU A 145 3.00 7.06 -8.59
N LEU A 146 2.68 8.14 -9.30
CA LEU A 146 3.61 8.78 -10.26
C LEU A 146 4.74 9.56 -9.58
N THR A 147 4.62 9.89 -8.28
CA THR A 147 5.72 10.44 -7.47
C THR A 147 6.58 9.36 -6.80
N THR A 148 6.25 8.09 -7.06
CA THR A 148 6.93 6.93 -6.49
C THR A 148 7.92 6.36 -7.49
N LYS A 149 9.17 6.18 -7.07
CA LYS A 149 10.23 5.55 -7.86
C LYS A 149 10.05 4.03 -7.95
N ARG A 150 9.65 3.41 -6.85
CA ARG A 150 9.34 1.98 -6.73
C ARG A 150 8.49 1.69 -5.51
N LEU A 151 7.80 0.57 -5.54
CA LEU A 151 7.17 -0.04 -4.37
C LEU A 151 8.00 -1.25 -3.94
N GLU A 152 8.21 -1.40 -2.64
CA GLU A 152 8.84 -2.57 -2.03
C GLU A 152 7.82 -3.26 -1.15
N VAL A 153 7.59 -4.55 -1.36
CA VAL A 153 6.62 -5.34 -0.61
C VAL A 153 7.37 -6.33 0.27
N TYR A 154 7.01 -6.35 1.55
CA TYR A 154 7.50 -7.29 2.56
C TYR A 154 6.31 -8.10 3.03
N LYS A 155 6.36 -9.44 2.88
CA LYS A 155 5.25 -10.33 3.22
C LYS A 155 5.45 -10.99 4.57
N GLY A 156 4.37 -11.07 5.36
CA GLY A 156 4.41 -11.61 6.71
C GLY A 156 5.23 -10.77 7.70
N ALA A 157 5.50 -11.32 8.86
CA ALA A 157 6.21 -10.63 9.94
C ALA A 157 7.70 -10.30 9.64
N ASN A 158 8.16 -10.48 8.42
CA ASN A 158 9.47 -10.00 7.96
C ASN A 158 9.62 -8.47 8.01
N ALA A 159 8.50 -7.77 8.11
CA ALA A 159 8.41 -6.33 8.21
C ALA A 159 8.44 -5.79 9.65
N LEU A 160 8.68 -6.63 10.68
CA LEU A 160 8.61 -6.25 12.11
C LEU A 160 9.44 -5.01 12.48
N ARG A 161 10.57 -4.78 11.80
CA ARG A 161 11.38 -3.57 12.02
C ARG A 161 10.61 -2.28 11.71
N PHE A 162 9.61 -2.34 10.83
CA PHE A 162 8.88 -1.18 10.35
C PHE A 162 7.64 -0.83 11.19
N GLY A 163 7.17 -1.71 12.07
CA GLY A 163 6.02 -1.40 12.91
C GLY A 163 5.43 -2.61 13.62
N GLY A 164 4.46 -2.36 14.49
CA GLY A 164 3.70 -3.39 15.19
C GLY A 164 2.51 -3.94 14.37
N TYR A 165 2.12 -3.25 13.29
CA TYR A 165 0.97 -3.62 12.46
C TYR A 165 1.41 -4.30 11.15
N THR A 166 2.28 -5.29 11.28
CA THR A 166 2.92 -5.99 10.15
C THR A 166 2.69 -7.49 10.15
N LEU A 167 1.58 -7.96 10.70
CA LEU A 167 1.22 -9.38 10.71
C LEU A 167 1.14 -9.93 9.27
N GLY A 168 0.47 -9.22 8.37
CA GLY A 168 0.45 -9.53 6.94
C GLY A 168 1.68 -9.05 6.19
N GLY A 169 2.28 -7.94 6.62
CA GLY A 169 3.46 -7.38 5.96
C GLY A 169 3.50 -5.86 5.89
N ALA A 170 4.31 -5.35 4.95
CA ALA A 170 4.41 -3.91 4.70
C ALA A 170 4.56 -3.60 3.21
N ILE A 171 4.09 -2.43 2.80
CA ILE A 171 4.27 -1.86 1.46
C ILE A 171 4.99 -0.52 1.62
N ASN A 172 6.21 -0.43 1.09
CA ASN A 172 7.04 0.76 1.16
C ASN A 172 7.02 1.52 -0.17
N TYR A 173 6.54 2.75 -0.14
CA TYR A 173 6.62 3.70 -1.24
C TYR A 173 7.97 4.41 -1.16
N VAL A 174 8.84 4.16 -2.11
CA VAL A 174 10.11 4.88 -2.22
C VAL A 174 9.91 6.07 -3.14
N SER A 175 10.01 7.27 -2.57
CA SER A 175 9.72 8.53 -3.25
C SER A 175 10.79 8.89 -4.28
N LYS A 176 10.36 9.56 -5.36
CA LYS A 176 11.29 10.20 -6.32
C LYS A 176 12.04 11.37 -5.66
N THR A 177 13.24 11.59 -6.15
CA THR A 177 14.13 12.70 -5.77
C THR A 177 14.57 13.46 -7.02
N GLY A 178 15.32 14.53 -6.88
CA GLY A 178 15.85 15.28 -8.02
C GLY A 178 16.72 14.47 -8.97
N TYR A 179 17.21 13.32 -8.54
CA TYR A 179 18.02 12.40 -9.35
C TYR A 179 17.19 11.46 -10.24
N ASP A 180 15.89 11.33 -9.98
CA ASP A 180 15.03 10.30 -10.58
C ASP A 180 14.15 10.85 -11.70
N ALA A 181 13.96 12.17 -11.79
CA ALA A 181 13.07 12.81 -12.75
C ALA A 181 13.85 13.63 -13.81
N GLY A 182 13.19 13.89 -14.93
CA GLY A 182 13.66 14.84 -15.94
C GLY A 182 13.42 16.30 -15.53
N LEU A 183 13.92 17.24 -16.36
CA LEU A 183 13.64 18.65 -16.18
C LEU A 183 12.13 18.93 -16.15
N ILE A 184 11.39 18.27 -17.03
CA ILE A 184 9.92 18.30 -17.07
C ILE A 184 9.40 16.90 -17.38
N GLU A 185 8.45 16.44 -16.58
CA GLU A 185 7.66 15.23 -16.83
C GLU A 185 6.21 15.64 -16.96
N LEU A 186 5.58 15.33 -18.08
CA LEU A 186 4.16 15.56 -18.34
C LEU A 186 3.49 14.23 -18.58
N ARG A 187 2.30 14.04 -18.01
CA ARG A 187 1.48 12.89 -18.32
C ARG A 187 0.00 13.28 -18.28
N SER A 188 -0.75 12.85 -19.30
CA SER A 188 -2.20 13.00 -19.35
C SER A 188 -2.83 11.68 -19.73
N GLU A 189 -3.86 11.30 -18.99
CA GLU A 189 -4.58 10.04 -19.14
C GLU A 189 -6.08 10.33 -19.22
N ALA A 190 -6.79 9.61 -20.09
CA ALA A 190 -8.23 9.68 -20.19
C ALA A 190 -8.83 8.30 -20.44
N GLY A 191 -10.09 8.11 -20.08
CA GLY A 191 -10.72 6.80 -20.28
C GLY A 191 -12.19 6.74 -19.94
N SER A 192 -12.68 5.52 -19.81
CA SER A 192 -14.06 5.22 -19.48
C SER A 192 -14.48 5.83 -18.14
N PHE A 193 -15.77 6.10 -18.01
CA PHE A 193 -16.42 6.59 -16.78
C PHE A 193 -15.92 7.98 -16.36
N GLY A 194 -15.62 8.86 -17.34
CA GLY A 194 -15.15 10.21 -17.08
C GLY A 194 -13.74 10.30 -16.50
N PHE A 195 -12.94 9.23 -16.56
CA PHE A 195 -11.60 9.23 -16.01
C PHE A 195 -10.70 10.20 -16.77
N LEU A 196 -10.13 11.15 -16.05
CA LEU A 196 -9.12 12.10 -16.51
C LEU A 196 -8.06 12.25 -15.41
N LYS A 197 -6.79 12.06 -15.76
CA LYS A 197 -5.66 12.30 -14.84
C LYS A 197 -4.59 13.10 -15.55
N ASN A 198 -4.13 14.17 -14.92
CA ASN A 198 -3.01 14.97 -15.37
C ASN A 198 -1.91 14.99 -14.31
N TYR A 199 -0.68 14.92 -14.76
CA TYR A 199 0.49 14.94 -13.91
C TYR A 199 1.58 15.83 -14.49
N LEU A 200 2.21 16.63 -13.61
CA LEU A 200 3.40 17.42 -13.89
C LEU A 200 4.46 17.09 -12.85
N GLY A 201 5.65 16.67 -13.31
CA GLY A 201 6.81 16.44 -12.48
C GLY A 201 8.02 17.26 -12.92
N THR A 202 8.91 17.58 -11.99
CA THR A 202 10.23 18.18 -12.27
C THR A 202 11.24 17.70 -11.25
N GLY A 203 12.44 17.35 -11.72
CA GLY A 203 13.55 16.97 -10.86
C GLY A 203 14.84 17.66 -11.30
N GLN A 204 15.61 18.17 -10.35
CA GLN A 204 16.85 18.89 -10.61
C GLN A 204 17.90 18.61 -9.55
N VAL A 205 19.16 18.66 -9.97
CA VAL A 205 20.34 18.51 -9.10
C VAL A 205 21.29 19.69 -9.33
N TYR A 206 21.60 20.41 -8.25
CA TYR A 206 22.48 21.57 -8.26
C TYR A 206 23.60 21.39 -7.23
N GLY A 207 24.73 20.81 -7.62
CA GLY A 207 25.82 20.49 -6.70
C GLY A 207 25.36 19.56 -5.56
N PRO A 208 25.41 19.99 -4.29
CA PRO A 208 24.97 19.19 -3.15
C PRO A 208 23.44 19.19 -2.94
N PHE A 209 22.70 20.01 -3.64
CA PHE A 209 21.24 20.16 -3.51
C PHE A 209 20.52 19.40 -4.61
N ASP A 210 19.45 18.73 -4.28
CA ASP A 210 18.49 18.14 -5.20
C ASP A 210 17.05 18.51 -4.84
N LEU A 211 16.22 18.59 -5.85
CA LEU A 211 14.83 19.00 -5.75
C LEU A 211 13.97 18.12 -6.66
N TYR A 212 12.85 17.66 -6.15
CA TYR A 212 11.78 17.06 -6.94
C TYR A 212 10.44 17.68 -6.55
N VAL A 213 9.58 17.93 -7.54
CA VAL A 213 8.19 18.35 -7.34
C VAL A 213 7.30 17.55 -8.29
N GLY A 214 6.19 17.02 -7.78
CA GLY A 214 5.16 16.34 -8.55
C GLY A 214 3.77 16.86 -8.18
N LEU A 215 2.95 17.15 -9.20
CA LEU A 215 1.57 17.61 -9.05
C LEU A 215 0.66 16.70 -9.86
N SER A 216 -0.45 16.28 -9.30
CA SER A 216 -1.47 15.53 -10.03
C SER A 216 -2.88 16.03 -9.75
N ASP A 217 -3.72 15.94 -10.77
CA ASP A 217 -5.15 16.19 -10.73
C ASP A 217 -5.86 14.99 -11.36
N THR A 218 -6.84 14.41 -10.64
CA THR A 218 -7.59 13.24 -11.11
C THR A 218 -9.07 13.50 -10.93
N GLU A 219 -9.83 13.31 -12.00
CA GLU A 219 -11.29 13.42 -12.02
C GLU A 219 -11.89 12.11 -12.55
N LEU A 220 -13.06 11.73 -12.05
CA LEU A 220 -13.74 10.48 -12.38
C LEU A 220 -15.23 10.63 -12.11
N ASP A 221 -16.09 10.25 -13.08
CA ASP A 221 -17.54 10.12 -12.87
C ASP A 221 -17.90 8.81 -12.18
N GLY A 222 -17.06 7.78 -12.35
CA GLY A 222 -17.26 6.44 -11.81
C GLY A 222 -18.15 5.54 -12.69
N PHE A 223 -17.94 4.23 -12.57
CA PHE A 223 -18.80 3.21 -13.20
C PHE A 223 -20.20 3.21 -12.62
N ARG A 224 -20.31 3.46 -11.32
CA ARG A 224 -21.54 3.40 -10.55
C ARG A 224 -22.14 4.77 -10.31
N GLN A 225 -23.46 4.83 -10.20
CA GLN A 225 -24.17 6.05 -9.76
C GLN A 225 -23.66 6.50 -8.39
N HIS A 226 -23.40 7.79 -8.23
CA HIS A 226 -22.82 8.39 -7.03
C HIS A 226 -21.39 7.85 -6.74
N GLY A 227 -20.58 7.81 -7.77
CA GLY A 227 -19.19 7.35 -7.73
C GLY A 227 -18.20 8.40 -8.22
N GLU A 228 -18.63 9.67 -8.28
CA GLU A 228 -17.82 10.79 -8.71
C GLU A 228 -16.69 11.02 -7.70
N GLN A 229 -15.49 11.32 -8.22
CA GLN A 229 -14.32 11.63 -7.43
C GLN A 229 -13.49 12.74 -8.07
N VAL A 230 -13.00 13.67 -7.25
CA VAL A 230 -11.99 14.66 -7.64
C VAL A 230 -10.86 14.60 -6.61
N ARG A 231 -9.62 14.41 -7.09
CA ARG A 231 -8.45 14.32 -6.22
C ARG A 231 -7.28 15.12 -6.77
N ARG A 232 -6.72 16.00 -5.94
CA ARG A 232 -5.56 16.82 -6.23
C ARG A 232 -4.45 16.51 -5.25
N ARG A 233 -3.25 16.27 -5.79
CA ARG A 233 -2.08 15.92 -4.98
C ARG A 233 -0.89 16.79 -5.37
N ALA A 234 -0.10 17.16 -4.37
CA ALA A 234 1.18 17.82 -4.53
C ALA A 234 2.21 17.13 -3.63
N PHE A 235 3.38 16.88 -4.19
CA PHE A 235 4.52 16.33 -3.45
C PHE A 235 5.78 17.11 -3.81
N ALA A 236 6.63 17.41 -2.80
CA ALA A 236 7.94 18.02 -3.02
C ALA A 236 8.98 17.35 -2.11
N SER A 237 10.18 17.16 -2.64
CA SER A 237 11.33 16.57 -1.93
C SER A 237 12.56 17.44 -2.16
N PHE A 238 13.18 17.90 -1.07
CA PHE A 238 14.37 18.76 -1.06
C PHE A 238 15.50 18.05 -0.35
N GLY A 239 16.56 17.71 -1.07
CA GLY A 239 17.74 17.04 -0.54
C GLY A 239 18.95 17.96 -0.50
N TYR A 240 19.75 17.86 0.57
CA TYR A 240 21.03 18.53 0.67
C TYR A 240 22.10 17.60 1.26
N ARG A 241 23.27 17.54 0.60
CA ARG A 241 24.42 16.77 1.08
C ARG A 241 25.50 17.69 1.61
N LEU A 242 25.80 17.54 2.90
CA LEU A 242 26.88 18.24 3.58
C LEU A 242 28.27 17.65 3.20
N SER A 243 29.33 18.43 3.32
CA SER A 243 30.71 18.01 2.99
C SER A 243 31.18 16.77 3.77
N GLY A 244 30.67 16.55 4.99
CA GLY A 244 30.94 15.35 5.80
C GLY A 244 30.14 14.10 5.41
N GLY A 245 29.38 14.14 4.31
CA GLY A 245 28.57 13.01 3.83
C GLY A 245 27.18 12.91 4.48
N THR A 246 26.88 13.73 5.48
CA THR A 246 25.53 13.82 6.04
C THR A 246 24.55 14.31 4.98
N THR A 247 23.41 13.63 4.86
CA THR A 247 22.31 14.03 3.98
C THR A 247 21.12 14.50 4.83
N VAL A 248 20.52 15.60 4.42
CA VAL A 248 19.30 16.16 4.99
C VAL A 248 18.25 16.21 3.91
N ARG A 249 17.03 15.70 4.18
CA ARG A 249 15.94 15.70 3.22
C ARG A 249 14.64 16.13 3.88
N LEU A 250 13.98 17.09 3.25
CA LEU A 250 12.65 17.58 3.63
C LEU A 250 11.66 17.15 2.55
N ASP A 251 10.63 16.41 2.93
CA ASP A 251 9.52 15.98 2.09
C ASP A 251 8.23 16.66 2.54
N LEU A 252 7.50 17.20 1.58
CA LEU A 252 6.20 17.86 1.80
C LEU A 252 5.15 17.22 0.91
N GLY A 253 3.98 16.96 1.46
CA GLY A 253 2.85 16.40 0.73
C GLY A 253 1.55 17.15 1.06
N TYR A 254 0.70 17.31 0.05
CA TYR A 254 -0.67 17.82 0.20
C TYR A 254 -1.61 17.03 -0.69
N VAL A 255 -2.78 16.69 -0.16
CA VAL A 255 -3.86 16.04 -0.89
C VAL A 255 -5.18 16.69 -0.52
N ARG A 256 -6.02 16.93 -1.51
CA ARG A 256 -7.44 17.17 -1.35
C ARG A 256 -8.20 16.14 -2.15
N SER A 257 -9.15 15.46 -1.51
CA SER A 257 -10.04 14.48 -2.13
C SER A 257 -11.48 14.82 -1.80
N ASP A 258 -12.34 14.84 -2.81
CA ASP A 258 -13.78 14.95 -2.71
C ASP A 258 -14.36 13.69 -3.38
N GLU A 259 -15.05 12.80 -2.63
CA GLU A 259 -15.48 11.49 -3.11
C GLU A 259 -16.93 11.18 -2.75
N ASN A 260 -17.69 10.66 -3.71
CA ASN A 260 -18.99 10.06 -3.48
C ASN A 260 -18.88 8.53 -3.36
N LEU A 261 -19.63 7.92 -2.45
CA LEU A 261 -19.57 6.50 -2.16
C LEU A 261 -20.85 5.77 -2.59
N PRO A 262 -20.79 4.91 -3.63
CA PRO A 262 -21.94 4.15 -4.11
C PRO A 262 -22.51 3.13 -3.11
N GLY A 263 -21.70 2.66 -2.16
CA GLY A 263 -22.05 1.62 -1.19
C GLY A 263 -22.16 0.21 -1.78
N ALA A 264 -22.25 -0.82 -0.93
CA ALA A 264 -22.39 -2.21 -1.33
C ALA A 264 -23.83 -2.55 -1.74
N LEU A 265 -24.00 -3.61 -2.54
CA LEU A 265 -25.28 -4.14 -3.03
C LEU A 265 -25.56 -5.55 -2.51
N THR A 266 -26.84 -5.96 -2.50
CA THR A 266 -27.20 -7.37 -2.44
C THR A 266 -26.90 -8.05 -3.80
N GLN A 267 -26.83 -9.38 -3.83
CA GLN A 267 -26.64 -10.11 -5.10
C GLN A 267 -27.75 -9.75 -6.10
N GLN A 268 -29.01 -9.72 -5.68
CA GLN A 268 -30.14 -9.40 -6.56
C GLN A 268 -30.06 -7.98 -7.13
N GLU A 269 -29.63 -7.00 -6.32
CA GLU A 269 -29.42 -5.62 -6.77
C GLU A 269 -28.29 -5.55 -7.80
N MET A 270 -27.18 -6.25 -7.56
CA MET A 270 -26.04 -6.31 -8.48
C MET A 270 -26.42 -6.98 -9.82
N ASP A 271 -27.13 -8.10 -9.78
CA ASP A 271 -27.56 -8.81 -10.99
C ASP A 271 -28.54 -7.98 -11.83
N ARG A 272 -29.39 -7.19 -11.17
CA ARG A 272 -30.36 -6.31 -11.84
C ARG A 272 -29.67 -5.12 -12.53
N ASN A 273 -28.80 -4.45 -11.80
CA ASN A 273 -28.08 -3.27 -12.28
C ASN A 273 -26.80 -3.03 -11.46
N PRO A 274 -25.62 -3.50 -11.91
CA PRO A 274 -24.37 -3.31 -11.20
C PRO A 274 -23.95 -1.84 -11.11
N ARG A 275 -24.52 -0.97 -11.94
CA ARG A 275 -24.20 0.47 -11.95
C ARG A 275 -24.99 1.28 -10.92
N GLN A 276 -26.01 0.72 -10.28
CA GLN A 276 -26.78 1.45 -9.26
C GLN A 276 -25.97 1.70 -8.00
N ARG A 277 -26.22 2.83 -7.33
CA ARG A 277 -25.80 3.03 -5.95
C ARG A 277 -26.64 2.19 -4.99
N ASN A 278 -26.19 2.01 -3.76
CA ASN A 278 -27.00 1.40 -2.69
C ASN A 278 -28.31 2.18 -2.52
N PRO A 279 -29.49 1.58 -2.80
CA PRO A 279 -30.75 2.29 -2.78
C PRO A 279 -31.18 2.71 -1.36
N VAL A 280 -30.75 1.98 -0.32
CA VAL A 280 -31.08 2.30 1.07
C VAL A 280 -30.30 3.51 1.56
N ASN A 281 -29.03 3.63 1.17
CA ASN A 281 -28.16 4.72 1.58
C ASN A 281 -28.31 5.98 0.68
N ALA A 282 -29.04 5.86 -0.41
CA ALA A 282 -29.21 6.95 -1.38
C ALA A 282 -29.64 8.31 -0.78
N PRO A 283 -30.55 8.39 0.23
CA PRO A 283 -30.93 9.66 0.85
C PRO A 283 -29.79 10.33 1.62
N PHE A 284 -28.82 9.56 2.12
CA PHE A 284 -27.77 10.04 3.03
C PHE A 284 -26.58 10.64 2.31
N LYS A 285 -26.50 10.54 0.96
CA LYS A 285 -25.42 11.09 0.13
C LYS A 285 -24.04 10.75 0.68
N GLU A 286 -23.80 9.45 0.88
CA GLU A 286 -22.53 8.97 1.41
C GLU A 286 -21.36 9.47 0.59
N GLY A 287 -20.33 9.96 1.25
CA GLY A 287 -19.15 10.54 0.63
C GLY A 287 -17.98 10.61 1.61
N ARG A 288 -16.82 10.99 1.13
CA ARG A 288 -15.59 11.11 1.92
C ARG A 288 -14.74 12.24 1.36
N ASP A 289 -14.82 13.41 2.00
CA ASP A 289 -14.06 14.59 1.61
C ASP A 289 -12.98 14.83 2.64
N TYR A 290 -11.72 15.00 2.21
CA TYR A 290 -10.63 15.30 3.13
C TYR A 290 -9.55 16.18 2.53
N ASP A 291 -8.93 16.96 3.40
CA ASP A 291 -7.64 17.61 3.18
C ASP A 291 -6.57 16.90 4.03
N TYR A 292 -5.43 16.57 3.41
CA TYR A 292 -4.31 15.92 4.09
C TYR A 292 -3.00 16.64 3.79
N THR A 293 -2.25 16.98 4.83
CA THR A 293 -0.94 17.63 4.72
C THR A 293 0.10 16.82 5.48
N ARG A 294 1.28 16.66 4.89
CA ARG A 294 2.41 15.94 5.49
C ARG A 294 3.69 16.76 5.36
N GLY A 295 4.48 16.79 6.45
CA GLY A 295 5.87 17.22 6.45
C GLY A 295 6.74 16.13 7.08
N ALA A 296 7.88 15.80 6.45
CA ALA A 296 8.83 14.84 7.00
C ALA A 296 10.27 15.32 6.79
N LEU A 297 11.12 15.09 7.78
CA LEU A 297 12.54 15.40 7.75
C LEU A 297 13.33 14.13 8.02
N THR A 298 14.28 13.82 7.13
CA THR A 298 15.24 12.72 7.28
C THR A 298 16.65 13.29 7.35
N ILE A 299 17.42 12.92 8.37
CA ILE A 299 18.84 13.23 8.49
C ILE A 299 19.60 11.91 8.60
N ARG A 300 20.52 11.68 7.69
CA ARG A 300 21.39 10.51 7.72
C ARG A 300 22.85 10.97 7.80
N THR A 301 23.55 10.48 8.83
CA THR A 301 24.94 10.84 9.12
C THR A 301 25.79 9.57 9.11
N PRO A 302 26.77 9.44 8.20
CA PRO A 302 27.76 8.38 8.31
C PRO A 302 28.67 8.65 9.53
N LEU A 303 28.90 7.62 10.34
CA LEU A 303 29.76 7.65 11.53
C LEU A 303 31.09 6.90 11.24
N GLY A 304 31.68 7.14 10.08
CA GLY A 304 32.82 6.40 9.51
C GLY A 304 32.39 5.53 8.35
N ASP A 305 33.21 4.53 7.98
CA ASP A 305 32.99 3.73 6.75
C ASP A 305 31.90 2.67 6.89
N ASN A 306 31.65 2.20 8.11
CA ASN A 306 30.79 1.02 8.37
C ASN A 306 29.57 1.31 9.23
N GLN A 307 29.32 2.57 9.58
CA GLN A 307 28.24 2.93 10.50
C GLN A 307 27.46 4.12 9.96
N ALA A 308 26.16 4.13 10.24
CA ALA A 308 25.29 5.27 9.95
C ALA A 308 24.29 5.46 11.06
N LEU A 309 23.98 6.73 11.35
CA LEU A 309 22.88 7.14 12.20
C LEU A 309 21.86 7.85 11.31
N GLU A 310 20.62 7.42 11.41
CA GLU A 310 19.48 7.98 10.69
C GLU A 310 18.47 8.54 11.71
N TRP A 311 18.12 9.78 11.54
CA TRP A 311 17.02 10.39 12.28
C TRP A 311 15.93 10.79 11.33
N TYR A 312 14.72 10.34 11.62
CA TYR A 312 13.51 10.65 10.88
C TYR A 312 12.50 11.31 11.81
N THR A 313 11.76 12.29 11.30
CA THR A 313 10.58 12.86 12.00
C THR A 313 9.53 13.28 10.99
N GLN A 314 8.25 13.18 11.37
CA GLN A 314 7.12 13.59 10.55
C GLN A 314 6.01 14.24 11.38
N LEU A 315 5.22 15.08 10.70
CA LEU A 315 3.96 15.63 11.18
C LEU A 315 2.94 15.57 10.04
N ASN A 316 1.78 15.02 10.33
CA ASN A 316 0.65 14.91 9.40
C ASN A 316 -0.57 15.61 10.02
N TYR A 317 -1.35 16.24 9.17
CA TYR A 317 -2.62 16.86 9.51
C TYR A 317 -3.68 16.36 8.51
N GLN A 318 -4.84 15.96 9.02
CA GLN A 318 -6.00 15.60 8.22
C GLN A 318 -7.25 16.29 8.76
N ASP A 319 -8.07 16.81 7.85
CA ASP A 319 -9.43 17.28 8.11
C ASP A 319 -10.37 16.47 7.24
N LEU A 320 -11.32 15.75 7.86
CA LEU A 320 -12.22 14.80 7.21
C LEU A 320 -13.67 15.19 7.44
N ASN A 321 -14.45 15.21 6.36
CA ASN A 321 -15.90 15.26 6.38
C ASN A 321 -16.45 14.01 5.67
N HIS A 322 -17.09 13.12 6.43
CA HIS A 322 -17.49 11.81 5.94
C HIS A 322 -18.97 11.51 6.23
N PRO A 323 -19.90 11.96 5.37
CA PRO A 323 -21.30 11.61 5.50
C PRO A 323 -21.50 10.12 5.18
N LEU A 324 -22.06 9.40 6.15
CA LEU A 324 -22.47 8.00 6.07
C LEU A 324 -23.94 7.88 6.47
N SER A 325 -24.57 6.73 6.20
CA SER A 325 -25.98 6.52 6.51
C SER A 325 -26.32 6.64 8.00
N PHE A 326 -25.36 6.37 8.87
CA PHE A 326 -25.58 6.39 10.34
C PHE A 326 -25.08 7.70 11.00
N ALA A 327 -24.20 8.46 10.37
CA ALA A 327 -23.68 9.73 10.89
C ALA A 327 -23.00 10.56 9.79
N VAL A 328 -22.81 11.85 10.04
CA VAL A 328 -21.78 12.66 9.38
C VAL A 328 -20.60 12.74 10.34
N ILE A 329 -19.51 12.10 9.99
CA ILE A 329 -18.26 12.07 10.76
C ILE A 329 -17.43 13.29 10.38
N ASN A 330 -16.97 14.01 11.38
CA ASN A 330 -16.01 15.11 11.24
C ASN A 330 -14.80 14.84 12.11
N ASP A 331 -13.70 14.57 11.47
CA ASP A 331 -12.45 14.29 12.16
C ASP A 331 -11.38 15.32 11.83
N THR A 332 -10.71 15.80 12.85
CA THR A 332 -9.46 16.53 12.69
C THR A 332 -8.35 15.75 13.38
N THR A 333 -7.41 15.23 12.58
CA THR A 333 -6.37 14.31 13.04
C THR A 333 -4.99 14.93 12.90
N TYR A 334 -4.20 14.88 13.96
CA TYR A 334 -2.77 15.16 13.98
C TYR A 334 -2.03 13.85 14.26
N SER A 335 -1.13 13.46 13.36
CA SER A 335 -0.24 12.30 13.55
C SER A 335 1.20 12.75 13.44
N TYR A 336 2.03 12.32 14.36
CA TYR A 336 3.43 12.69 14.41
C TYR A 336 4.29 11.51 14.82
N GLY A 337 5.52 11.49 14.36
CA GLY A 337 6.42 10.39 14.67
C GLY A 337 7.87 10.76 14.54
N THR A 338 8.71 10.03 15.25
CA THR A 338 10.16 10.14 15.14
C THR A 338 10.81 8.78 15.33
N GLU A 339 11.92 8.55 14.63
CA GLU A 339 12.73 7.36 14.74
C GLU A 339 14.22 7.72 14.70
N LEU A 340 14.98 7.10 15.60
CA LEU A 340 16.43 7.09 15.54
C LEU A 340 16.89 5.68 15.24
N ARG A 341 17.58 5.50 14.10
CA ARG A 341 18.07 4.21 13.60
C ARG A 341 19.58 4.21 13.50
N TYR A 342 20.20 3.18 14.03
CA TYR A 342 21.62 2.92 13.90
C TYR A 342 21.86 1.68 13.03
N VAL A 343 22.78 1.78 12.08
CA VAL A 343 23.17 0.68 11.17
C VAL A 343 24.67 0.50 11.27
N LEU A 344 25.10 -0.75 11.48
CA LEU A 344 26.50 -1.17 11.54
C LEU A 344 26.72 -2.30 10.54
N THR A 345 27.75 -2.16 9.67
CA THR A 345 28.13 -3.18 8.69
C THR A 345 29.58 -3.62 8.90
N ALA A 346 29.96 -3.91 10.13
CA ALA A 346 31.31 -4.34 10.50
C ALA A 346 31.37 -5.85 10.73
N PRO A 347 32.48 -6.53 10.37
CA PRO A 347 32.63 -7.95 10.64
C PRO A 347 32.47 -8.28 12.13
N LEU A 348 31.73 -9.35 12.43
CA LEU A 348 31.60 -9.93 13.75
C LEU A 348 32.22 -11.33 13.74
N PHE A 349 33.18 -11.59 14.62
CA PHE A 349 33.94 -12.86 14.66
C PHE A 349 34.60 -13.25 13.32
N GLY A 350 34.97 -12.26 12.50
CA GLY A 350 35.53 -12.47 11.16
C GLY A 350 34.52 -12.80 10.05
N MET A 351 33.24 -12.84 10.37
CA MET A 351 32.12 -13.05 9.45
C MET A 351 31.51 -11.70 9.06
N ALA A 352 31.03 -11.56 7.83
CA ALA A 352 30.30 -10.37 7.43
C ALA A 352 29.02 -10.24 8.26
N ASN A 353 28.77 -9.05 8.78
CA ASN A 353 27.67 -8.78 9.68
C ASN A 353 26.99 -7.46 9.35
N ARG A 354 25.67 -7.43 9.52
CA ARG A 354 24.86 -6.22 9.46
C ARG A 354 23.93 -6.18 10.65
N PHE A 355 24.19 -5.24 11.54
CA PHE A 355 23.35 -4.96 12.71
C PHE A 355 22.54 -3.69 12.48
N THR A 356 21.25 -3.72 12.82
CA THR A 356 20.35 -2.56 12.78
C THR A 356 19.59 -2.48 14.08
N ALA A 357 19.58 -1.31 14.72
CA ALA A 357 18.76 -1.06 15.91
C ALA A 357 18.06 0.29 15.79
N GLY A 358 16.91 0.42 16.40
CA GLY A 358 16.17 1.68 16.38
C GLY A 358 15.23 1.88 17.56
N LEU A 359 14.98 3.15 17.82
CA LEU A 359 13.97 3.64 18.77
C LEU A 359 12.95 4.46 17.99
N GLN A 360 11.68 4.17 18.19
CA GLN A 360 10.58 4.80 17.46
C GLN A 360 9.50 5.29 18.41
N TYR A 361 8.98 6.47 18.14
CA TYR A 361 7.78 7.00 18.77
C TYR A 361 6.79 7.45 17.71
N LEU A 362 5.54 7.03 17.85
CA LEU A 362 4.40 7.45 17.02
C LEU A 362 3.30 7.98 17.95
N GLY A 363 2.69 9.10 17.60
CA GLY A 363 1.58 9.69 18.32
C GLY A 363 0.48 10.12 17.36
N THR A 364 -0.78 9.99 17.81
CA THR A 364 -1.96 10.48 17.10
C THR A 364 -2.92 11.11 18.08
N ARG A 365 -3.47 12.26 17.70
CA ARG A 365 -4.56 12.94 18.38
C ARG A 365 -5.64 13.28 17.35
N GLN A 366 -6.82 12.69 17.49
CA GLN A 366 -7.96 12.89 16.63
C GLN A 366 -9.09 13.52 17.44
N VAL A 367 -9.67 14.59 16.94
CA VAL A 367 -10.96 15.11 17.40
C VAL A 367 -12.01 14.48 16.50
N ASP A 368 -12.88 13.65 17.07
CA ASP A 368 -13.91 12.86 16.40
C ASP A 368 -15.28 13.36 16.83
N ASP A 369 -15.89 14.15 15.95
CA ASP A 369 -17.22 14.73 16.16
C ASP A 369 -18.21 14.13 15.15
N ASN A 370 -19.28 13.46 15.65
CA ASN A 370 -20.31 12.89 14.80
C ASN A 370 -21.62 13.66 14.93
N PHE A 371 -22.31 13.75 13.80
CA PHE A 371 -23.62 14.41 13.69
C PHE A 371 -24.61 13.48 13.03
N ALA A 372 -25.90 13.60 13.37
CA ALA A 372 -26.96 12.90 12.64
C ALA A 372 -26.94 13.30 11.16
N ASN A 373 -27.01 12.32 10.26
CA ASN A 373 -27.11 12.61 8.84
C ASN A 373 -28.55 12.93 8.45
N VAL A 374 -28.81 14.17 8.05
CA VAL A 374 -30.13 14.63 7.59
C VAL A 374 -30.03 14.93 6.08
N ASN A 375 -30.35 13.90 5.27
CA ASN A 375 -30.29 13.98 3.79
C ASN A 375 -28.93 14.49 3.25
N GLY A 376 -27.84 14.00 3.82
CA GLY A 376 -26.47 14.37 3.46
C GLY A 376 -25.92 15.62 4.15
N ASN A 377 -26.69 16.21 5.07
CA ASN A 377 -26.27 17.39 5.83
C ASN A 377 -26.10 17.06 7.33
N ARG A 378 -25.26 17.84 8.01
CA ARG A 378 -25.08 17.74 9.46
C ARG A 378 -26.35 18.14 10.19
N GLY A 379 -26.87 17.23 11.01
CA GLY A 379 -27.96 17.49 11.97
C GLY A 379 -27.41 17.78 13.37
N ALA A 380 -28.12 17.31 14.40
CA ALA A 380 -27.67 17.42 15.78
C ALA A 380 -26.39 16.60 16.01
N LYS A 381 -25.50 17.10 16.89
CA LYS A 381 -24.31 16.36 17.32
C LYS A 381 -24.75 15.11 18.09
N THR A 382 -24.15 13.97 17.81
CA THR A 382 -24.47 12.66 18.40
C THR A 382 -23.29 12.03 19.14
N LYS A 383 -22.06 12.51 18.91
CA LYS A 383 -20.83 12.05 19.56
C LYS A 383 -19.81 13.18 19.53
N GLY A 384 -18.94 13.24 20.52
CA GLY A 384 -17.80 14.14 20.52
C GLY A 384 -16.73 13.62 21.46
N GLN A 385 -15.57 13.26 20.90
CA GLN A 385 -14.47 12.70 21.67
C GLN A 385 -13.11 13.10 21.11
N ILE A 386 -12.09 12.99 21.94
CA ILE A 386 -10.70 13.09 21.51
C ILE A 386 -10.09 11.71 21.67
N ASN A 387 -9.70 11.13 20.55
CA ASN A 387 -9.02 9.84 20.46
C ASN A 387 -7.51 10.07 20.47
N ILE A 388 -6.79 9.37 21.33
CA ILE A 388 -5.33 9.49 21.46
C ILE A 388 -4.72 8.10 21.38
N ALA A 389 -3.74 7.97 20.51
CA ALA A 389 -2.91 6.77 20.41
C ALA A 389 -1.45 7.15 20.54
N ASN A 390 -0.69 6.39 21.33
CA ASN A 390 0.76 6.53 21.40
C ASN A 390 1.40 5.14 21.27
N THR A 391 2.52 5.07 20.57
CA THR A 391 3.32 3.85 20.44
C THR A 391 4.79 4.20 20.59
N VAL A 392 5.45 3.58 21.57
CA VAL A 392 6.91 3.60 21.76
C VAL A 392 7.42 2.21 21.43
N ALA A 393 8.47 2.12 20.63
CA ALA A 393 9.06 0.84 20.29
C ALA A 393 10.58 0.92 20.23
N ALA A 394 11.21 -0.19 20.60
CA ALA A 394 12.62 -0.47 20.36
C ALA A 394 12.74 -1.76 19.54
N TYR A 395 13.65 -1.77 18.58
CA TYR A 395 13.92 -2.98 17.80
C TYR A 395 15.42 -3.14 17.58
N ALA A 396 15.81 -4.39 17.38
CA ALA A 396 17.15 -4.74 16.93
C ALA A 396 17.09 -5.97 16.05
N GLU A 397 17.95 -6.01 15.06
CA GLU A 397 18.11 -7.13 14.13
C GLU A 397 19.57 -7.28 13.74
N ASP A 398 20.05 -8.49 13.72
CA ASP A 398 21.38 -8.84 13.29
C ASP A 398 21.32 -9.89 12.18
N GLN A 399 22.05 -9.64 11.10
CA GLN A 399 22.27 -10.56 10.00
C GLN A 399 23.74 -10.92 9.95
N LEU A 400 24.04 -12.20 10.17
CA LEU A 400 25.40 -12.73 10.20
C LEU A 400 25.60 -13.73 9.06
N ASP A 401 26.57 -13.48 8.18
CA ASP A 401 26.94 -14.38 7.11
C ASP A 401 27.88 -15.48 7.69
N LEU A 402 27.28 -16.58 8.18
CA LEU A 402 28.01 -17.71 8.79
C LEU A 402 28.96 -18.37 7.79
N THR A 403 28.60 -18.34 6.52
CA THR A 403 29.44 -18.74 5.39
C THR A 403 29.23 -17.79 4.22
N LYS A 404 29.96 -17.95 3.13
CA LYS A 404 29.76 -17.17 1.88
C LYS A 404 28.37 -17.42 1.24
N THR A 405 27.68 -18.46 1.63
CA THR A 405 26.42 -18.87 1.02
C THR A 405 25.25 -19.00 2.01
N PHE A 406 25.51 -18.86 3.31
CA PHE A 406 24.50 -19.03 4.34
C PHE A 406 24.55 -17.88 5.35
N SER A 407 23.43 -17.16 5.45
CA SER A 407 23.22 -16.07 6.39
C SER A 407 22.15 -16.45 7.41
N ALA A 408 22.42 -16.21 8.69
CA ALA A 408 21.43 -16.30 9.76
C ALA A 408 20.98 -14.89 10.15
N ILE A 409 19.70 -14.75 10.43
CA ILE A 409 19.07 -13.49 10.84
C ILE A 409 18.36 -13.72 12.16
N ALA A 410 18.55 -12.85 13.12
CA ALA A 410 17.82 -12.85 14.39
C ALA A 410 17.51 -11.42 14.81
N GLY A 411 16.35 -11.23 15.40
CA GLY A 411 15.94 -9.90 15.83
C GLY A 411 14.65 -9.92 16.62
N GLY A 412 14.20 -8.73 16.99
CA GLY A 412 12.94 -8.57 17.67
C GLY A 412 12.57 -7.11 17.85
N ARG A 413 11.33 -6.92 18.26
CA ARG A 413 10.75 -5.63 18.56
C ARG A 413 10.02 -5.67 19.88
N ALA A 414 10.31 -4.72 20.76
CA ALA A 414 9.54 -4.45 21.98
C ALA A 414 8.66 -3.22 21.72
N VAL A 415 7.41 -3.27 22.15
CA VAL A 415 6.44 -2.21 21.96
C VAL A 415 5.64 -1.96 23.22
N TYR A 416 5.42 -0.68 23.54
CA TYR A 416 4.44 -0.21 24.49
C TYR A 416 3.52 0.78 23.78
N THR A 417 2.20 0.57 23.87
CA THR A 417 1.24 1.42 23.20
C THR A 417 0.05 1.71 24.10
N THR A 418 -0.49 2.93 23.99
CA THR A 418 -1.68 3.38 24.73
C THR A 418 -2.78 3.78 23.76
N ARG A 419 -4.03 3.55 24.19
CA ARG A 419 -5.25 4.07 23.56
C ARG A 419 -6.05 4.80 24.63
N GLU A 420 -6.44 6.04 24.37
CA GLU A 420 -7.19 6.87 25.28
C GLU A 420 -8.34 7.54 24.51
N VAL A 421 -9.51 7.55 25.09
CA VAL A 421 -10.67 8.31 24.64
C VAL A 421 -11.00 9.33 25.74
N ARG A 422 -11.11 10.58 25.36
CA ARG A 422 -11.61 11.68 26.21
C ARG A 422 -12.91 12.17 25.64
N ASP A 423 -13.99 11.81 26.29
CA ASP A 423 -15.34 12.23 25.91
C ASP A 423 -15.59 13.69 26.28
N HIS A 424 -16.10 14.48 25.34
CA HIS A 424 -16.54 15.85 25.58
C HIS A 424 -18.01 16.09 25.17
N PHE A 425 -18.77 15.01 24.84
CA PHE A 425 -20.20 15.04 24.56
C PHE A 425 -20.97 14.33 25.67
N LEU A 426 -20.96 14.90 26.86
CA LEU A 426 -21.41 14.25 28.10
C LEU A 426 -22.94 14.05 28.22
N SER A 427 -23.73 14.44 27.22
CA SER A 427 -25.20 14.30 27.26
C SER A 427 -25.71 12.84 27.20
N ASP A 428 -24.87 11.91 26.73
CA ASP A 428 -25.10 10.46 26.67
C ASP A 428 -24.30 9.66 27.71
N GLY A 429 -23.70 10.36 28.69
CA GLY A 429 -22.82 9.81 29.71
C GLY A 429 -21.34 10.07 29.41
N ASN A 430 -20.49 9.86 30.39
CA ASN A 430 -19.03 9.96 30.19
C ASN A 430 -18.49 8.63 29.69
N GLN A 431 -17.97 8.62 28.47
CA GLN A 431 -17.39 7.45 27.79
C GLN A 431 -15.85 7.48 27.77
N SER A 432 -15.23 8.34 28.57
CA SER A 432 -13.77 8.42 28.67
C SER A 432 -13.18 7.13 29.27
N ASP A 433 -12.13 6.61 28.65
CA ASP A 433 -11.41 5.43 29.12
C ASP A 433 -9.99 5.40 28.52
N ALA A 434 -9.11 4.54 29.08
CA ALA A 434 -7.76 4.33 28.58
C ALA A 434 -7.33 2.87 28.78
N VAL A 435 -6.56 2.37 27.82
CA VAL A 435 -5.98 1.03 27.87
C VAL A 435 -4.56 1.05 27.31
N ASP A 436 -3.70 0.18 27.83
CA ASP A 436 -2.35 0.00 27.32
C ASP A 436 -2.06 -1.46 26.97
N PHE A 437 -1.07 -1.64 26.09
CA PHE A 437 -0.64 -2.93 25.61
C PHE A 437 0.89 -2.96 25.52
N THR A 438 1.48 -4.10 25.91
CA THR A 438 2.93 -4.33 25.85
C THR A 438 3.22 -5.66 25.23
N ALA A 439 4.24 -5.71 24.38
CA ALA A 439 4.67 -6.95 23.77
C ALA A 439 6.15 -6.95 23.37
N VAL A 440 6.68 -8.17 23.22
CA VAL A 440 7.95 -8.44 22.55
C VAL A 440 7.68 -9.43 21.44
N SER A 441 8.11 -9.10 20.24
CA SER A 441 7.94 -9.90 19.02
C SER A 441 9.31 -10.33 18.51
N PRO A 442 9.77 -11.56 18.81
CA PRO A 442 11.00 -12.11 18.28
C PRO A 442 10.83 -12.61 16.84
N ARG A 443 11.94 -12.64 16.10
CA ARG A 443 12.03 -13.30 14.80
C ARG A 443 13.39 -13.95 14.62
N ALA A 444 13.42 -15.05 13.86
CA ALA A 444 14.64 -15.69 13.41
C ALA A 444 14.45 -16.24 11.99
N GLY A 445 15.51 -16.28 11.21
CA GLY A 445 15.42 -16.77 9.85
C GLY A 445 16.80 -17.05 9.25
N PHE A 446 16.78 -17.54 8.02
CA PHE A 446 18.00 -17.80 7.25
C PHE A 446 17.78 -17.51 5.77
N VAL A 447 18.88 -17.20 5.10
CA VAL A 447 18.97 -17.17 3.63
C VAL A 447 20.13 -18.06 3.24
N TRP A 448 19.87 -19.03 2.36
CA TRP A 448 20.86 -19.96 1.86
C TRP A 448 20.97 -19.87 0.33
N THR A 449 22.07 -19.39 -0.17
CA THR A 449 22.41 -19.38 -1.59
C THR A 449 22.99 -20.74 -1.99
N VAL A 450 22.08 -21.67 -2.35
CA VAL A 450 22.43 -23.07 -2.71
C VAL A 450 23.17 -23.15 -4.04
N ALA A 451 22.94 -22.17 -4.91
CA ALA A 451 23.67 -21.95 -6.15
C ALA A 451 23.71 -20.44 -6.46
N PRO A 452 24.63 -19.92 -7.29
CA PRO A 452 24.73 -18.49 -7.57
C PRO A 452 23.43 -17.81 -8.03
N THR A 453 22.50 -18.61 -8.57
CA THR A 453 21.21 -18.14 -9.10
C THR A 453 20.00 -18.64 -8.32
N VAL A 454 20.20 -19.36 -7.19
CA VAL A 454 19.13 -20.00 -6.43
C VAL A 454 19.31 -19.76 -4.95
N GLN A 455 18.33 -19.18 -4.32
CA GLN A 455 18.24 -19.02 -2.87
C GLN A 455 17.09 -19.82 -2.30
N VAL A 456 17.29 -20.34 -1.11
CA VAL A 456 16.27 -20.88 -0.22
C VAL A 456 16.27 -20.00 1.03
N PHE A 457 15.12 -19.68 1.54
CA PHE A 457 14.96 -18.88 2.74
C PHE A 457 13.91 -19.48 3.66
N GLY A 458 13.98 -19.13 4.93
CA GLY A 458 12.94 -19.51 5.89
C GLY A 458 12.99 -18.63 7.12
N ASN A 459 11.85 -18.48 7.77
CA ASN A 459 11.75 -17.73 9.02
C ASN A 459 10.67 -18.28 9.94
N ALA A 460 10.84 -17.97 11.23
CA ALA A 460 9.84 -18.04 12.26
C ALA A 460 9.74 -16.67 12.93
N SER A 461 8.53 -16.13 13.02
CA SER A 461 8.30 -14.76 13.49
C SER A 461 7.05 -14.69 14.36
N HIS A 462 7.13 -13.94 15.46
CA HIS A 462 5.97 -13.59 16.26
C HIS A 462 5.51 -12.17 15.90
N ALA A 463 4.21 -11.96 15.72
CA ALA A 463 3.62 -10.63 15.55
C ALA A 463 2.59 -10.36 16.66
N TYR A 464 2.42 -9.07 16.97
CA TYR A 464 1.51 -8.59 17.99
C TYR A 464 0.90 -7.27 17.53
N GLU A 465 -0.43 -7.21 17.46
CA GLU A 465 -1.15 -6.05 16.99
C GLU A 465 -2.27 -5.65 17.95
N PRO A 466 -2.13 -4.50 18.62
CA PRO A 466 -3.17 -3.93 19.45
C PRO A 466 -4.39 -3.52 18.63
N PRO A 467 -5.58 -3.36 19.23
CA PRO A 467 -6.73 -2.79 18.57
C PRO A 467 -6.44 -1.36 18.06
N ALA A 468 -6.99 -1.03 16.88
CA ALA A 468 -7.05 0.35 16.43
C ALA A 468 -8.13 1.13 17.21
N LEU A 469 -7.97 2.46 17.29
CA LEU A 469 -8.95 3.32 17.98
C LEU A 469 -10.36 3.11 17.43
N LEU A 470 -10.50 3.06 16.12
CA LEU A 470 -11.79 2.86 15.48
C LEU A 470 -12.43 1.49 15.83
N GLU A 471 -11.65 0.43 16.03
CA GLU A 471 -12.18 -0.88 16.40
C GLU A 471 -12.78 -0.89 17.81
N ILE A 472 -12.16 -0.14 18.72
CA ILE A 472 -12.62 -0.05 20.13
C ILE A 472 -13.69 1.04 20.35
N THR A 473 -13.83 1.99 19.41
CA THR A 473 -14.84 3.08 19.49
C THR A 473 -15.97 2.91 18.48
N ALA A 474 -15.98 1.84 17.68
CA ALA A 474 -17.00 1.59 16.64
C ALA A 474 -18.42 1.49 17.21
N PRO A 475 -19.46 1.84 16.44
CA PRO A 475 -20.82 1.53 16.81
C PRO A 475 -20.99 0.05 17.15
N GLY A 476 -21.69 -0.25 18.24
CA GLY A 476 -21.86 -1.63 18.73
C GLY A 476 -20.83 -2.08 19.76
N GLN A 477 -19.73 -1.35 19.97
CA GLN A 477 -18.85 -1.55 21.11
C GLN A 477 -19.45 -0.99 22.40
N LEU A 478 -18.98 -1.48 23.55
CA LEU A 478 -19.43 -0.95 24.86
C LEU A 478 -18.74 0.38 25.10
N ALA A 479 -19.50 1.44 25.16
CA ALA A 479 -19.00 2.78 25.45
C ALA A 479 -18.30 2.81 26.83
N GLY A 480 -17.19 3.54 26.92
CA GLY A 480 -16.39 3.63 28.16
C GLY A 480 -15.71 2.33 28.59
N ASN A 481 -15.49 1.38 27.69
CA ASN A 481 -14.76 0.14 27.94
C ASN A 481 -13.83 -0.20 26.78
N LEU A 482 -12.68 0.45 26.71
CA LEU A 482 -11.68 0.20 25.68
C LEU A 482 -10.98 -1.17 25.85
N GLY A 483 -10.97 -1.73 27.05
CA GLY A 483 -10.40 -3.03 27.38
C GLY A 483 -11.21 -4.24 26.88
N GLN A 484 -12.35 -4.04 26.23
CA GLN A 484 -13.17 -5.13 25.69
C GLN A 484 -12.51 -5.90 24.53
N LEU A 485 -11.51 -5.32 23.87
CA LEU A 485 -10.72 -5.96 22.84
C LEU A 485 -9.28 -6.12 23.31
N GLY A 486 -8.79 -7.36 23.26
CA GLY A 486 -7.38 -7.68 23.43
C GLY A 486 -6.59 -7.51 22.13
N ALA A 487 -5.26 -7.45 22.24
CA ALA A 487 -4.39 -7.45 21.07
C ALA A 487 -4.32 -8.84 20.44
N GLN A 488 -4.39 -8.89 19.11
CA GLN A 488 -4.16 -10.14 18.37
C GLN A 488 -2.68 -10.50 18.34
N LYS A 489 -2.38 -11.79 18.28
CA LYS A 489 -1.03 -12.36 18.29
C LYS A 489 -0.91 -13.43 17.24
N SER A 490 0.29 -13.63 16.70
CA SER A 490 0.53 -14.75 15.78
C SER A 490 1.93 -15.31 15.89
N TRP A 491 2.05 -16.60 15.61
CA TRP A 491 3.29 -17.22 15.16
C TRP A 491 3.18 -17.53 13.68
N GLN A 492 4.21 -17.17 12.94
CA GLN A 492 4.29 -17.35 11.50
C GLN A 492 5.52 -18.16 11.16
N PHE A 493 5.34 -19.16 10.28
CA PHE A 493 6.40 -19.97 9.72
C PHE A 493 6.35 -19.85 8.21
N GLU A 494 7.49 -19.62 7.61
CA GLU A 494 7.62 -19.49 6.17
C GLU A 494 8.86 -20.19 5.67
N VAL A 495 8.75 -20.86 4.52
CA VAL A 495 9.86 -21.38 3.74
C VAL A 495 9.61 -21.08 2.27
N GLY A 496 10.66 -20.71 1.56
CA GLY A 496 10.55 -20.38 0.15
C GLY A 496 11.84 -20.54 -0.62
N THR A 497 11.72 -20.39 -1.92
CA THR A 497 12.84 -20.35 -2.86
C THR A 497 12.62 -19.27 -3.89
N ARG A 498 13.69 -18.59 -4.26
CA ARG A 498 13.71 -17.60 -5.33
C ARG A 498 14.97 -17.74 -6.15
N GLY A 499 14.86 -17.41 -7.42
CA GLY A 499 16.02 -17.54 -8.28
C GLY A 499 15.72 -17.31 -9.74
N HIS A 500 16.72 -17.63 -10.56
CA HIS A 500 16.61 -17.60 -12.01
C HIS A 500 17.43 -18.69 -12.68
N ALA A 501 16.92 -19.23 -13.78
CA ALA A 501 17.62 -20.17 -14.65
C ALA A 501 18.07 -19.44 -15.93
N GLY A 502 19.28 -18.92 -15.90
CA GLY A 502 19.82 -18.04 -16.94
C GLY A 502 18.94 -16.78 -17.09
N GLN A 503 18.70 -16.39 -18.35
CA GLN A 503 17.79 -15.28 -18.67
C GLN A 503 16.34 -15.76 -18.99
N ARG A 504 16.08 -17.06 -18.87
CA ARG A 504 14.84 -17.64 -19.37
C ARG A 504 13.74 -17.72 -18.33
N LEU A 505 14.08 -18.02 -17.10
CA LEU A 505 13.08 -18.23 -16.03
C LEU A 505 13.55 -17.52 -14.78
N ALA A 506 12.67 -16.71 -14.19
CA ALA A 506 12.79 -16.25 -12.81
C ALA A 506 11.57 -16.75 -12.01
N TRP A 507 11.78 -17.07 -10.74
CA TRP A 507 10.72 -17.53 -9.85
C TRP A 507 10.90 -16.98 -8.44
N ASP A 508 9.77 -16.86 -7.76
CA ASP A 508 9.65 -16.68 -6.31
C ASP A 508 8.50 -17.57 -5.84
N VAL A 509 8.79 -18.48 -4.91
CA VAL A 509 7.80 -19.42 -4.37
C VAL A 509 7.93 -19.43 -2.87
N SER A 510 6.84 -19.25 -2.15
CA SER A 510 6.79 -19.41 -0.71
C SER A 510 5.58 -20.21 -0.24
N VAL A 511 5.76 -20.89 0.87
CA VAL A 511 4.73 -21.58 1.62
C VAL A 511 4.75 -21.01 3.03
N TYR A 512 3.59 -20.66 3.55
CA TYR A 512 3.47 -20.10 4.89
C TYR A 512 2.35 -20.75 5.68
N ASP A 513 2.51 -20.73 6.99
CA ASP A 513 1.50 -21.12 7.98
C ASP A 513 1.52 -20.13 9.13
N ILE A 514 0.37 -19.54 9.44
CA ILE A 514 0.20 -18.53 10.46
C ILE A 514 -0.88 -19.00 11.42
N GLU A 515 -0.52 -19.19 12.68
CA GLU A 515 -1.48 -19.40 13.75
C GLU A 515 -1.72 -18.08 14.47
N LEU A 516 -3.00 -17.71 14.63
CA LEU A 516 -3.41 -16.47 15.27
C LEU A 516 -4.23 -16.80 16.51
N TRP A 517 -4.05 -15.99 17.54
CA TRP A 517 -4.85 -15.94 18.76
C TRP A 517 -5.40 -14.53 18.94
N ASP A 518 -6.60 -14.45 19.47
CA ASP A 518 -7.29 -13.19 19.72
C ASP A 518 -7.45 -12.34 18.45
N GLU A 519 -7.58 -12.96 17.27
CA GLU A 519 -7.73 -12.22 16.02
C GLU A 519 -8.95 -11.30 16.08
N ILE A 520 -8.73 -10.01 15.82
CA ILE A 520 -9.79 -9.00 15.86
C ILE A 520 -10.61 -9.09 14.58
N GLN A 521 -11.89 -9.42 14.72
CA GLN A 521 -12.80 -9.62 13.62
C GLN A 521 -14.08 -8.80 13.82
N ASN A 522 -14.58 -8.20 12.73
CA ASN A 522 -15.90 -7.59 12.71
C ASN A 522 -16.94 -8.68 12.41
N VAL A 523 -17.81 -8.97 13.37
CA VAL A 523 -18.84 -10.01 13.27
C VAL A 523 -20.21 -9.44 13.64
N ASN A 524 -21.26 -10.00 13.04
CA ASN A 524 -22.63 -9.65 13.44
C ASN A 524 -23.00 -10.39 14.72
N VAL A 525 -23.39 -9.65 15.74
CA VAL A 525 -23.87 -10.17 17.02
C VAL A 525 -25.29 -9.72 17.29
N GLN A 526 -26.08 -10.53 17.98
CA GLN A 526 -27.35 -10.07 18.56
C GLN A 526 -27.04 -9.08 19.68
N PRO A 527 -27.59 -7.84 19.67
CA PRO A 527 -27.28 -6.83 20.68
C PRO A 527 -27.78 -7.23 22.09
N PHE A 528 -28.76 -8.11 22.16
CA PHE A 528 -29.25 -8.72 23.40
C PHE A 528 -29.89 -10.09 23.09
N PRO A 529 -29.99 -11.01 24.06
CA PRO A 529 -30.62 -12.31 23.87
C PRO A 529 -32.06 -12.18 23.36
N GLY A 530 -32.37 -12.85 22.24
CA GLY A 530 -33.69 -12.80 21.60
C GLY A 530 -33.92 -11.64 20.62
N ALA A 531 -32.93 -10.80 20.36
CA ALA A 531 -32.99 -9.80 19.29
C ALA A 531 -33.21 -10.47 17.93
N THR A 532 -34.13 -9.95 17.13
CA THR A 532 -34.42 -10.44 15.77
C THR A 532 -33.52 -9.82 14.71
N PHE A 533 -32.58 -8.97 15.10
CA PHE A 533 -31.59 -8.32 14.25
C PHE A 533 -30.18 -8.45 14.84
N THR A 534 -29.18 -8.25 14.03
CA THR A 534 -27.78 -8.23 14.44
C THR A 534 -27.16 -6.86 14.17
N ILE A 535 -26.12 -6.52 14.92
CA ILE A 535 -25.29 -5.33 14.73
C ILE A 535 -23.84 -5.74 14.50
N PRO A 536 -23.09 -5.00 13.70
CA PRO A 536 -21.66 -5.24 13.56
C PRO A 536 -20.94 -4.90 14.87
N ARG A 537 -20.05 -5.77 15.30
CA ARG A 537 -19.22 -5.61 16.49
C ARG A 537 -17.85 -6.21 16.29
N PHE A 538 -16.81 -5.50 16.68
CA PHE A 538 -15.47 -6.08 16.76
C PHE A 538 -15.37 -6.98 17.99
N ARG A 539 -14.78 -8.14 17.81
CA ARG A 539 -14.46 -9.08 18.89
C ARG A 539 -13.17 -9.84 18.59
N ASN A 540 -12.51 -10.34 19.64
CA ASN A 540 -11.45 -11.30 19.48
C ASN A 540 -12.04 -12.68 19.15
N ILE A 541 -11.42 -13.34 18.15
CA ILE A 541 -11.63 -14.74 17.81
C ILE A 541 -10.54 -15.54 18.53
N ASP A 542 -10.93 -16.58 19.27
CA ASP A 542 -10.00 -17.32 20.13
C ASP A 542 -8.80 -17.85 19.33
N ARG A 543 -9.08 -18.45 18.17
CA ARG A 543 -8.03 -19.00 17.30
C ARG A 543 -8.45 -19.01 15.83
N SER A 544 -7.52 -18.66 14.95
CA SER A 544 -7.65 -18.83 13.51
C SER A 544 -6.32 -19.30 12.90
N ARG A 545 -6.36 -19.81 11.67
CA ARG A 545 -5.18 -20.28 10.95
C ARG A 545 -5.21 -19.83 9.50
N HIS A 546 -4.08 -19.26 9.06
CA HIS A 546 -3.89 -18.80 7.68
C HIS A 546 -2.75 -19.60 7.05
N THR A 547 -3.07 -20.47 6.10
CA THR A 547 -2.09 -21.26 5.37
C THR A 547 -2.16 -20.91 3.89
N GLY A 548 -1.02 -20.83 3.21
CA GLY A 548 -1.02 -20.52 1.79
C GLY A 548 0.26 -20.85 1.04
N VAL A 549 0.14 -20.78 -0.28
CA VAL A 549 1.23 -20.93 -1.25
C VAL A 549 1.19 -19.73 -2.20
N GLU A 550 2.33 -19.11 -2.38
CA GLU A 550 2.53 -17.96 -3.27
C GLU A 550 3.54 -18.35 -4.35
N VAL A 551 3.22 -18.11 -5.62
CA VAL A 551 4.08 -18.44 -6.75
C VAL A 551 4.12 -17.26 -7.72
N GLY A 552 5.30 -16.72 -7.95
CA GLY A 552 5.60 -15.76 -9.00
C GLY A 552 6.51 -16.37 -10.06
N LEU A 553 6.18 -16.20 -11.33
CA LEU A 553 6.96 -16.71 -12.46
C LEU A 553 7.12 -15.64 -13.54
N ASP A 554 8.31 -15.52 -14.08
CA ASP A 554 8.62 -14.77 -15.31
C ASP A 554 9.41 -15.66 -16.25
N LEU A 555 8.85 -15.95 -17.43
CA LEU A 555 9.41 -16.89 -18.40
C LEU A 555 9.63 -16.20 -19.76
N LEU A 556 10.87 -16.04 -20.17
CA LEU A 556 11.22 -15.66 -21.53
C LEU A 556 11.02 -16.84 -22.48
N LEU A 557 9.93 -16.80 -23.23
CA LEU A 557 9.57 -17.87 -24.18
C LEU A 557 10.43 -17.84 -25.42
N VAL A 558 10.56 -16.67 -26.06
CA VAL A 558 11.23 -16.51 -27.34
C VAL A 558 12.00 -15.19 -27.37
N LYS A 559 13.24 -15.21 -27.88
CA LYS A 559 14.00 -14.03 -28.34
C LYS A 559 13.98 -13.98 -29.86
N ASP A 560 14.01 -12.76 -30.39
CA ASP A 560 14.04 -12.50 -31.85
C ASP A 560 12.89 -13.22 -32.58
N VAL A 561 11.64 -13.03 -32.12
CA VAL A 561 10.40 -13.65 -32.64
C VAL A 561 10.27 -13.38 -34.13
N LEU A 562 10.40 -12.11 -34.57
CA LEU A 562 10.26 -11.70 -35.96
C LEU A 562 11.41 -12.25 -36.83
N SER A 563 12.63 -12.37 -36.30
CA SER A 563 13.73 -13.03 -36.99
C SER A 563 13.43 -14.49 -37.30
N ARG A 564 12.79 -15.22 -36.36
CA ARG A 564 12.37 -16.61 -36.56
C ARG A 564 11.27 -16.76 -37.59
N MET A 565 10.49 -15.68 -37.80
CA MET A 565 9.44 -15.60 -38.84
C MET A 565 9.96 -15.06 -40.17
N GLY A 566 11.29 -14.80 -40.29
CA GLY A 566 11.89 -14.27 -41.52
C GLY A 566 11.67 -12.74 -41.73
N LEU A 567 11.20 -12.03 -40.72
CA LEU A 567 10.84 -10.59 -40.78
C LEU A 567 11.94 -9.64 -40.32
N GLY A 568 13.18 -10.12 -40.20
CA GLY A 568 14.34 -9.32 -39.78
C GLY A 568 14.63 -9.40 -38.27
N ARG A 569 15.80 -8.84 -37.86
CA ARG A 569 16.18 -8.80 -36.44
C ARG A 569 15.77 -7.48 -35.83
N THR A 570 14.95 -7.53 -34.80
CA THR A 570 14.41 -6.35 -34.08
C THR A 570 14.77 -6.34 -32.61
N GLY A 571 15.42 -7.40 -32.10
CA GLY A 571 15.71 -7.54 -30.65
C GLY A 571 14.46 -7.73 -29.80
N ASP A 572 13.41 -8.28 -30.41
CA ASP A 572 12.10 -8.47 -29.78
C ASP A 572 12.05 -9.71 -28.89
N THR A 573 11.17 -9.68 -27.91
CA THR A 573 10.99 -10.78 -26.95
C THR A 573 9.53 -11.11 -26.72
N LEU A 574 9.26 -12.39 -26.45
CA LEU A 574 7.98 -12.87 -25.95
C LEU A 574 8.19 -13.46 -24.55
N ARG A 575 7.48 -12.92 -23.56
CA ARG A 575 7.52 -13.36 -22.16
C ARG A 575 6.14 -13.80 -21.68
N ALA A 576 6.11 -14.80 -20.81
CA ALA A 576 4.94 -15.14 -20.02
C ALA A 576 5.22 -14.78 -18.55
N ARG A 577 4.30 -14.09 -17.92
CA ARG A 577 4.34 -13.74 -16.50
C ARG A 577 3.12 -14.31 -15.79
N GLY A 578 3.30 -14.86 -14.60
CA GLY A 578 2.22 -15.36 -13.79
C GLY A 578 2.41 -15.12 -12.31
N ALA A 579 1.31 -14.87 -11.63
CA ALA A 579 1.23 -14.90 -10.17
C ALA A 579 0.08 -15.81 -9.75
N TYR A 580 0.35 -16.70 -8.82
CA TYR A 580 -0.64 -17.59 -8.25
C TYR A 580 -0.58 -17.52 -6.73
N THR A 581 -1.75 -17.39 -6.12
CA THR A 581 -1.92 -17.44 -4.67
C THR A 581 -2.98 -18.49 -4.34
N TRP A 582 -2.59 -19.47 -3.53
CA TRP A 582 -3.53 -20.34 -2.86
C TRP A 582 -3.61 -19.95 -1.39
N SER A 583 -4.83 -19.84 -0.87
CA SER A 583 -5.11 -19.38 0.49
C SER A 583 -6.17 -20.24 1.14
N ARG A 584 -5.90 -20.70 2.35
CA ARG A 584 -6.89 -21.34 3.21
C ARG A 584 -6.84 -20.69 4.59
N PHE A 585 -7.82 -19.83 4.84
CA PHE A 585 -7.97 -19.11 6.09
C PHE A 585 -9.24 -19.60 6.78
N LYS A 586 -9.12 -20.01 8.05
CA LYS A 586 -10.23 -20.61 8.76
C LYS A 586 -10.24 -20.26 10.24
N PHE A 587 -11.42 -20.28 10.84
CA PHE A 587 -11.59 -20.39 12.29
C PHE A 587 -11.04 -21.75 12.76
N VAL A 588 -10.65 -21.86 14.03
CA VAL A 588 -10.22 -23.10 14.64
C VAL A 588 -11.00 -23.28 15.93
N ASP A 589 -11.89 -24.27 15.96
CA ASP A 589 -12.76 -24.61 17.10
C ASP A 589 -13.54 -23.40 17.69
N ASP A 590 -13.92 -22.41 16.83
CA ASP A 590 -14.66 -21.22 17.30
C ASP A 590 -16.05 -21.60 17.79
N VAL A 591 -16.45 -21.05 18.93
CA VAL A 591 -17.72 -21.34 19.61
C VAL A 591 -18.96 -21.07 18.75
N ASN A 592 -18.89 -20.12 17.79
CA ASN A 592 -20.01 -19.76 16.94
C ASN A 592 -19.88 -20.30 15.50
N PHE A 593 -18.64 -20.45 15.00
CA PHE A 593 -18.35 -20.73 13.60
C PHE A 593 -17.60 -22.05 13.38
N GLY A 594 -17.20 -22.76 14.47
CA GLY A 594 -16.45 -24.01 14.37
C GLY A 594 -15.16 -23.86 13.57
N ASP A 595 -15.02 -24.67 12.51
CA ASP A 595 -13.89 -24.65 11.58
C ASP A 595 -14.24 -24.02 10.22
N ASN A 596 -15.22 -23.12 10.18
CA ASN A 596 -15.62 -22.41 8.95
C ASN A 596 -14.45 -21.64 8.33
N ASP A 597 -14.48 -21.47 7.01
CA ASP A 597 -13.54 -20.58 6.31
C ASP A 597 -13.78 -19.12 6.72
N LEU A 598 -12.71 -18.36 6.89
CA LEU A 598 -12.77 -16.91 7.07
C LEU A 598 -13.28 -16.26 5.77
N PRO A 599 -14.29 -15.38 5.84
CA PRO A 599 -14.86 -14.77 4.64
C PRO A 599 -13.94 -13.68 4.05
N GLY A 600 -14.14 -13.39 2.76
CA GLY A 600 -13.50 -12.29 2.05
C GLY A 600 -12.28 -12.66 1.21
N ALA A 601 -11.73 -13.87 1.38
CA ALA A 601 -10.57 -14.34 0.61
C ALA A 601 -10.95 -15.38 -0.45
N PRO A 602 -10.56 -15.20 -1.73
CA PRO A 602 -10.62 -16.27 -2.70
C PRO A 602 -9.60 -17.37 -2.35
N PRO A 603 -10.00 -18.66 -2.37
CA PRO A 603 -9.06 -19.77 -2.14
C PRO A 603 -7.96 -19.85 -3.20
N HIS A 604 -8.25 -19.42 -4.41
CA HIS A 604 -7.32 -19.36 -5.52
C HIS A 604 -7.44 -18.03 -6.23
N PHE A 605 -6.30 -17.38 -6.45
CA PHE A 605 -6.20 -16.18 -7.27
C PHE A 605 -5.06 -16.36 -8.26
N VAL A 606 -5.36 -16.19 -9.55
CA VAL A 606 -4.39 -16.35 -10.66
C VAL A 606 -4.36 -15.09 -11.49
N GLN A 607 -3.17 -14.60 -11.75
CA GLN A 607 -2.91 -13.57 -12.75
C GLN A 607 -1.94 -14.12 -13.78
N ALA A 608 -2.23 -13.94 -15.05
CA ALA A 608 -1.38 -14.39 -16.15
C ALA A 608 -1.30 -13.34 -17.25
N GLU A 609 -0.14 -13.16 -17.82
CA GLU A 609 0.12 -12.18 -18.89
C GLU A 609 1.08 -12.81 -19.92
N LEU A 610 0.80 -12.58 -21.19
CA LEU A 610 1.71 -12.87 -22.27
C LEU A 610 2.16 -11.56 -22.91
N ARG A 611 3.43 -11.20 -22.77
CA ARG A 611 3.96 -9.91 -23.21
C ARG A 611 4.90 -10.08 -24.39
N TYR A 612 4.62 -9.35 -25.46
CA TYR A 612 5.52 -9.15 -26.57
C TYR A 612 6.11 -7.74 -26.50
N ASP A 613 7.44 -7.66 -26.50
CA ASP A 613 8.18 -6.41 -26.58
C ASP A 613 8.97 -6.35 -27.89
N HIS A 614 8.75 -5.30 -28.67
CA HIS A 614 9.48 -5.03 -29.90
C HIS A 614 10.65 -4.09 -29.63
N GLY A 615 11.82 -4.37 -30.20
CA GLY A 615 13.03 -3.56 -29.99
C GLY A 615 12.93 -2.09 -30.38
N GLY A 616 11.90 -1.71 -31.15
CA GLY A 616 11.58 -0.32 -31.50
C GLY A 616 10.74 0.42 -30.44
N GLY A 617 10.47 -0.18 -29.27
CA GLY A 617 9.75 0.42 -28.16
C GLY A 617 8.26 0.10 -28.08
N PHE A 618 7.66 -0.59 -29.07
CA PHE A 618 6.27 -1.07 -29.00
C PHE A 618 6.16 -2.33 -28.15
N TRP A 619 5.09 -2.44 -27.37
CA TRP A 619 4.78 -3.65 -26.62
C TRP A 619 3.26 -3.91 -26.57
N VAL A 620 2.89 -5.19 -26.38
CA VAL A 620 1.51 -5.63 -26.20
C VAL A 620 1.46 -6.78 -25.21
N ALA A 621 0.47 -6.75 -24.33
CA ALA A 621 0.36 -7.66 -23.19
C ALA A 621 -1.12 -8.01 -22.90
N PRO A 622 -1.70 -9.03 -23.57
CA PRO A 622 -2.94 -9.64 -23.11
C PRO A 622 -2.75 -10.32 -21.76
N GLY A 623 -3.75 -10.17 -20.88
CA GLY A 623 -3.71 -10.67 -19.52
C GLY A 623 -5.03 -11.20 -19.02
N LEU A 624 -4.97 -11.98 -17.94
CA LEU A 624 -6.10 -12.61 -17.27
C LEU A 624 -6.00 -12.41 -15.76
N ASP A 625 -7.12 -12.03 -15.11
CA ASP A 625 -7.34 -12.14 -13.68
C ASP A 625 -8.41 -13.21 -13.44
N ILE A 626 -8.09 -14.24 -12.67
CA ILE A 626 -8.96 -15.41 -12.51
C ILE A 626 -9.17 -15.69 -11.02
N VAL A 627 -10.43 -15.71 -10.61
CA VAL A 627 -10.91 -16.32 -9.36
C VAL A 627 -11.72 -17.56 -9.74
N PRO A 628 -11.09 -18.75 -9.82
CA PRO A 628 -11.70 -19.92 -10.41
C PRO A 628 -12.79 -20.55 -9.55
N GLN A 629 -12.83 -20.19 -8.27
CA GLN A 629 -13.80 -20.72 -7.30
C GLN A 629 -14.40 -19.58 -6.48
N GLY A 630 -15.73 -19.60 -6.30
CA GLY A 630 -16.42 -18.67 -5.42
C GLY A 630 -16.00 -18.85 -3.95
N TYR A 631 -16.00 -17.76 -3.19
CA TYR A 631 -15.58 -17.73 -1.79
C TYR A 631 -16.65 -17.14 -0.88
N PHE A 632 -16.60 -17.47 0.39
CA PHE A 632 -17.59 -17.02 1.37
C PHE A 632 -17.42 -15.53 1.69
N VAL A 633 -18.55 -14.84 1.86
CA VAL A 633 -18.62 -13.44 2.23
C VAL A 633 -19.13 -13.23 3.66
N ASN A 634 -19.49 -14.31 4.34
CA ASN A 634 -19.92 -14.27 5.74
C ASN A 634 -19.39 -15.46 6.54
N SER A 635 -19.19 -15.26 7.84
CA SER A 635 -18.61 -16.25 8.78
C SER A 635 -19.46 -17.50 8.93
N GLY A 636 -20.78 -17.44 8.67
CA GLY A 636 -21.67 -18.60 8.65
C GLY A 636 -21.50 -19.50 7.42
N ASN A 637 -20.63 -19.14 6.46
CA ASN A 637 -20.33 -19.87 5.23
C ASN A 637 -21.57 -20.26 4.41
N ASN A 638 -22.57 -19.38 4.36
CA ASN A 638 -23.83 -19.64 3.64
C ASN A 638 -24.12 -18.65 2.49
N VAL A 639 -23.28 -17.64 2.29
CA VAL A 639 -23.33 -16.72 1.15
C VAL A 639 -21.95 -16.67 0.49
N ARG A 640 -21.92 -16.73 -0.84
CA ARG A 640 -20.66 -16.72 -1.62
C ARG A 640 -20.63 -15.60 -2.64
N ASN A 641 -19.43 -15.03 -2.84
CA ASN A 641 -19.09 -14.34 -4.08
C ASN A 641 -18.85 -15.38 -5.18
N HIS A 642 -19.21 -15.05 -6.42
CA HIS A 642 -19.07 -15.95 -7.56
C HIS A 642 -17.64 -15.97 -8.12
N ALA A 643 -17.29 -17.07 -8.80
CA ALA A 643 -16.09 -17.16 -9.61
C ALA A 643 -16.15 -16.19 -10.79
N TYR A 644 -14.99 -15.68 -11.23
CA TYR A 644 -14.92 -14.81 -12.40
C TYR A 644 -13.57 -14.92 -13.13
N THR A 645 -13.59 -14.52 -14.40
CA THR A 645 -12.39 -14.41 -15.23
C THR A 645 -12.46 -13.12 -16.03
N LEU A 646 -11.50 -12.22 -15.79
CA LEU A 646 -11.40 -10.97 -16.50
C LEU A 646 -10.32 -11.08 -17.56
N VAL A 647 -10.67 -10.70 -18.78
CA VAL A 647 -9.72 -10.63 -19.90
C VAL A 647 -9.32 -9.18 -20.08
N ASN A 648 -8.02 -8.93 -20.03
CA ASN A 648 -7.45 -7.58 -20.10
C ASN A 648 -6.44 -7.50 -21.26
N LEU A 649 -6.22 -6.29 -21.76
CA LEU A 649 -5.19 -6.01 -22.76
C LEU A 649 -4.49 -4.71 -22.39
N ARG A 650 -3.16 -4.73 -22.36
CA ARG A 650 -2.33 -3.53 -22.28
C ARG A 650 -1.44 -3.47 -23.50
N THR A 651 -1.18 -2.28 -23.99
CA THR A 651 -0.22 -2.04 -25.08
C THR A 651 0.33 -0.62 -24.96
N GLY A 652 1.49 -0.40 -25.50
CA GLY A 652 2.09 0.91 -25.48
C GLY A 652 3.29 1.04 -26.40
N PHE A 653 3.82 2.24 -26.42
CA PHE A 653 4.99 2.59 -27.19
C PHE A 653 5.84 3.57 -26.39
N GLU A 654 7.12 3.31 -26.27
CA GLU A 654 8.10 4.20 -25.65
C GLU A 654 9.20 4.55 -26.65
N HIS A 655 9.34 5.83 -26.92
CA HIS A 655 10.44 6.35 -27.73
C HIS A 655 11.50 7.00 -26.83
N LYS A 656 12.42 6.16 -26.33
CA LYS A 656 13.48 6.58 -25.38
C LYS A 656 14.26 7.83 -25.78
N PRO A 657 14.65 8.04 -27.09
CA PRO A 657 15.40 9.22 -27.48
C PRO A 657 14.67 10.56 -27.26
N THR A 658 13.36 10.58 -27.39
CA THR A 658 12.54 11.80 -27.17
C THR A 658 11.87 11.85 -25.81
N GLY A 659 11.89 10.76 -25.04
CA GLY A 659 11.18 10.63 -23.79
C GLY A 659 9.65 10.54 -23.93
N LEU A 660 9.15 10.28 -25.16
CA LEU A 660 7.72 10.14 -25.43
C LEU A 660 7.25 8.72 -25.11
N GLY A 661 6.20 8.58 -24.30
CA GLY A 661 5.49 7.35 -23.99
C GLY A 661 4.01 7.46 -24.35
N VAL A 662 3.43 6.36 -24.81
CA VAL A 662 1.98 6.23 -25.02
C VAL A 662 1.57 4.86 -24.52
N PHE A 663 0.45 4.76 -23.81
CA PHE A 663 -0.14 3.47 -23.45
C PHE A 663 -1.64 3.45 -23.76
N PHE A 664 -2.15 2.25 -23.94
CA PHE A 664 -3.57 1.95 -24.03
C PHE A 664 -3.86 0.70 -23.19
N GLU A 665 -4.97 0.73 -22.47
CA GLU A 665 -5.41 -0.35 -21.61
C GLU A 665 -6.90 -0.62 -21.82
N ALA A 666 -7.25 -1.89 -21.99
CA ALA A 666 -8.63 -2.38 -22.02
C ALA A 666 -8.81 -3.40 -20.91
N ARG A 667 -9.78 -3.19 -20.06
CA ARG A 667 -10.09 -4.05 -18.90
C ARG A 667 -11.46 -4.70 -19.05
N ASN A 668 -11.57 -5.92 -18.51
CA ASN A 668 -12.80 -6.69 -18.54
C ASN A 668 -13.42 -6.72 -19.96
N LEU A 669 -12.62 -7.10 -20.96
CA LEU A 669 -13.03 -7.12 -22.38
C LEU A 669 -14.30 -7.95 -22.63
N THR A 670 -14.55 -8.95 -21.81
CA THR A 670 -15.73 -9.83 -21.86
C THR A 670 -16.97 -9.21 -21.25
N ASP A 671 -16.86 -8.04 -20.63
CA ASP A 671 -17.92 -7.31 -19.93
C ASP A 671 -18.62 -8.15 -18.86
N GLN A 672 -17.85 -8.95 -18.14
CA GLN A 672 -18.37 -9.81 -17.07
C GLN A 672 -18.80 -8.96 -15.87
N THR A 673 -20.03 -9.19 -15.37
CA THR A 673 -20.47 -8.67 -14.08
C THR A 673 -19.84 -9.50 -12.97
N TYR A 674 -19.16 -8.85 -12.04
CA TYR A 674 -18.46 -9.49 -10.93
C TYR A 674 -18.40 -8.55 -9.72
N ALA A 675 -18.20 -9.07 -8.52
CA ALA A 675 -17.85 -8.26 -7.37
C ALA A 675 -16.33 -8.18 -7.22
N ALA A 676 -15.78 -6.98 -7.31
CA ALA A 676 -14.36 -6.73 -7.17
C ALA A 676 -13.89 -6.78 -5.71
N ALA A 677 -14.77 -6.37 -4.78
CA ALA A 677 -14.57 -6.43 -3.34
C ALA A 677 -15.85 -6.90 -2.64
N VAL A 678 -15.73 -7.30 -1.39
CA VAL A 678 -16.88 -7.73 -0.58
C VAL A 678 -16.86 -7.07 0.81
N ALA A 679 -18.04 -6.65 1.28
CA ALA A 679 -18.27 -6.30 2.68
C ALA A 679 -18.57 -7.60 3.44
N THR A 680 -17.68 -8.05 4.30
CA THR A 680 -17.88 -9.28 5.04
C THR A 680 -18.88 -9.10 6.18
N ASP A 681 -19.71 -10.12 6.41
CA ASP A 681 -20.69 -10.16 7.50
C ASP A 681 -21.64 -8.93 7.58
N ASP A 682 -22.00 -8.33 6.41
CA ASP A 682 -22.92 -7.20 6.40
C ASP A 682 -24.32 -7.58 6.91
N ALA A 683 -24.83 -6.85 7.90
CA ALA A 683 -26.09 -7.13 8.57
C ALA A 683 -27.32 -7.02 7.63
N ASN A 684 -27.22 -6.20 6.60
CA ASN A 684 -28.28 -5.96 5.62
C ASN A 684 -28.13 -6.85 4.37
N ARG A 685 -27.18 -7.82 4.38
CA ARG A 685 -26.85 -8.72 3.28
C ARG A 685 -26.37 -8.00 2.03
N ARG A 686 -25.82 -6.78 2.16
CA ARG A 686 -25.17 -6.02 1.10
C ARG A 686 -23.69 -6.32 1.11
N PHE A 687 -23.33 -7.43 0.52
CA PHE A 687 -21.97 -7.94 0.56
C PHE A 687 -21.12 -7.50 -0.63
N PHE A 688 -21.73 -7.07 -1.75
CA PHE A 688 -21.03 -7.02 -3.03
C PHE A 688 -20.74 -5.59 -3.47
N PHE A 689 -19.48 -5.31 -3.79
CA PHE A 689 -19.06 -4.11 -4.50
C PHE A 689 -18.82 -4.48 -5.97
N PRO A 690 -19.74 -4.12 -6.88
CA PRO A 690 -19.58 -4.42 -8.30
C PRO A 690 -18.29 -3.83 -8.86
N GLY A 691 -17.50 -4.65 -9.56
CA GLY A 691 -16.37 -4.20 -10.33
C GLY A 691 -16.79 -3.47 -11.60
N ASP A 692 -15.87 -2.70 -12.18
CA ASP A 692 -16.11 -1.98 -13.43
C ASP A 692 -16.47 -2.95 -14.56
N GLY A 693 -17.45 -2.60 -15.38
CA GLY A 693 -17.69 -3.23 -16.65
C GLY A 693 -16.52 -3.03 -17.62
N ARG A 694 -16.70 -3.45 -18.88
CA ARG A 694 -15.69 -3.23 -19.91
C ARG A 694 -15.30 -1.75 -19.97
N SER A 695 -13.99 -1.50 -19.91
CA SER A 695 -13.46 -0.14 -19.84
C SER A 695 -12.17 -0.01 -20.62
N PHE A 696 -11.91 1.22 -21.08
CA PHE A 696 -10.77 1.58 -21.92
C PHE A 696 -10.11 2.83 -21.36
N TYR A 697 -8.79 2.81 -21.31
CA TYR A 697 -7.98 3.93 -20.83
C TYR A 697 -6.80 4.12 -21.77
N GLY A 698 -6.32 5.35 -21.89
CA GLY A 698 -5.12 5.66 -22.65
C GLY A 698 -4.42 6.86 -22.06
N GLY A 699 -3.13 6.95 -22.27
CA GLY A 699 -2.34 8.06 -21.80
C GLY A 699 -1.14 8.34 -22.67
N ILE A 700 -0.71 9.59 -22.59
CA ILE A 700 0.51 10.08 -23.19
C ILE A 700 1.39 10.65 -22.10
N SER A 701 2.67 10.32 -22.14
CA SER A 701 3.69 10.86 -21.24
C SER A 701 4.85 11.44 -22.03
N TRP A 702 5.46 12.46 -21.49
CA TRP A 702 6.67 13.06 -22.06
C TRP A 702 7.63 13.43 -20.94
N ARG A 703 8.86 12.89 -21.02
CA ARG A 703 9.93 13.16 -20.08
C ARG A 703 11.08 13.90 -20.82
N PHE A 704 11.16 15.17 -20.58
CA PHE A 704 12.25 16.00 -21.08
C PHE A 704 13.42 15.96 -20.09
N ARG A 705 14.58 15.49 -20.57
CA ARG A 705 15.81 15.34 -19.77
C ARG A 705 16.73 16.54 -19.89
#